data_0f26f7da166f06461ca2a9a5419a7233
#
_entry.id   0f26f7da166f06461ca2a9a5419a7233
#
_cell.length_a   1.000
_cell.length_b   1.000
_cell.length_c   1.000
_cell.angle_alpha   90.00
_cell.angle_beta   90.00
_cell.angle_gamma   90.00
#
_symmetry.space_group_name_H-M   'P 1'
#
loop_
_entity.id
_entity.type
_entity.pdbx_description
1 polymer ?
#
loop_
_entity_poly.entity_id
_entity_poly.type
_entity_poly.pdbx_seq_one_letter_code
_entity_poly.pdbx_strand_id
1 'polypeptide(L)'
;MNDLDDELVSNPQTTPSFGEIVDRRRRSLLAGAMAGIVSGIVPFGAFAAPAARRAGVVAMDFSAVAASSADEVRLPPGYVAQPLFAWGDPVGDGPAFKHDATNTAAEQALQAGMHHDGLHFFPLDGSSSHGLLCINHEYTDDGLLHAGGMSPWTAEKVAKAKAAHGVSIIEVRRTGDEWRIVRPSRFARRITADTPIAIAGPAAGSAGLRTVDDPLGRLVLGTLNNCAMGVTPWGTYLTCEENFNGYFKAGVLPTADEKRYGITARTAGYRWHEHDQRFDAERRPNEPNRFGWVVEIDPMRPDSFPVKRTALGRFKHEGAFVTLARDRRIVVYMGDDERFEYIYKFVSSRPYSKGETTGGLLDDGTLYVARFAESGGGRWLPLRHGLPGLTAANGFADQADVLIRTRQAADVVRATRMDRPEWIAVHPRTGEVYCALTNNAKRGSSEVPGLNAANRRPENLFGHIVRWREAGGNAAAESFSWEVFIECGDPSLANENLRGNIKGDLFASPDGLWFDRGGRLWIQTDVSTSVLGDRNHANFGNNQMLVADPDSGQVRRFLTGPRGCEVTGITATPDGKTLFVNIQHPGEPPSERANPDQPTAISSWPGGQFPALGTGRPRSATIAIRHIGGGTIGEAG
;
A
#
# COMPACT_ATOMS: atom_id res chain seq x y z
N MET A 1 -1.73 -9.29 -13.96
CA MET A 1 -2.83 -9.46 -12.97
C MET A 1 -3.47 -8.14 -12.61
N ASN A 2 -2.73 -7.06 -12.69
CA ASN A 2 -3.24 -5.69 -12.47
C ASN A 2 -4.44 -5.30 -13.35
N ASP A 3 -4.55 -5.80 -14.58
CA ASP A 3 -5.64 -5.42 -15.49
C ASP A 3 -7.03 -5.95 -15.08
N LEU A 4 -7.12 -7.09 -14.39
CA LEU A 4 -8.41 -7.60 -13.91
C LEU A 4 -8.90 -6.84 -12.67
N ASP A 5 -7.99 -6.43 -11.78
CA ASP A 5 -8.31 -5.60 -10.62
C ASP A 5 -8.56 -4.15 -11.05
N ASP A 6 -7.87 -3.68 -12.07
CA ASP A 6 -8.12 -2.37 -12.69
C ASP A 6 -9.48 -2.26 -13.38
N GLU A 7 -10.11 -3.36 -13.77
CA GLU A 7 -11.47 -3.37 -14.34
C GLU A 7 -12.58 -3.51 -13.29
N LEU A 8 -12.27 -4.07 -12.11
CA LEU A 8 -13.28 -4.31 -11.08
C LEU A 8 -13.65 -3.01 -10.35
N VAL A 9 -14.93 -2.77 -10.22
CA VAL A 9 -15.51 -1.79 -9.31
C VAL A 9 -16.32 -2.55 -8.28
N SER A 10 -15.73 -2.85 -7.14
CA SER A 10 -16.42 -3.56 -6.06
C SER A 10 -17.43 -2.66 -5.33
N ASN A 11 -17.35 -1.34 -5.52
CA ASN A 11 -18.25 -0.35 -4.95
C ASN A 11 -19.03 0.46 -6.03
N PRO A 12 -19.91 -0.18 -6.83
CA PRO A 12 -20.64 0.48 -7.91
C PRO A 12 -21.83 1.33 -7.43
N GLN A 13 -22.16 1.32 -6.13
CA GLN A 13 -23.35 2.01 -5.63
C GLN A 13 -23.22 3.53 -5.78
N THR A 14 -24.10 4.13 -6.56
CA THR A 14 -24.28 5.57 -6.63
C THR A 14 -24.97 6.05 -5.34
N THR A 15 -24.25 6.74 -4.47
CA THR A 15 -24.89 7.52 -3.40
C THR A 15 -25.52 8.74 -4.05
N PRO A 16 -26.80 9.08 -3.75
CA PRO A 16 -27.41 10.29 -4.29
C PRO A 16 -26.53 11.51 -4.02
N SER A 17 -26.32 12.36 -5.03
CA SER A 17 -25.55 13.59 -4.86
C SER A 17 -26.15 14.47 -3.76
N PHE A 18 -25.33 15.30 -3.13
CA PHE A 18 -25.83 16.23 -2.11
C PHE A 18 -26.98 17.11 -2.65
N GLY A 19 -26.95 17.47 -3.93
CA GLY A 19 -28.05 18.18 -4.62
C GLY A 19 -29.35 17.39 -4.64
N GLU A 20 -29.30 16.09 -4.93
CA GLU A 20 -30.50 15.22 -4.94
C GLU A 20 -31.07 15.00 -3.53
N ILE A 21 -30.22 14.97 -2.51
CA ILE A 21 -30.66 14.86 -1.10
C ILE A 21 -31.31 16.16 -0.64
N VAL A 22 -30.75 17.29 -1.04
CA VAL A 22 -31.32 18.64 -0.75
C VAL A 22 -32.62 18.83 -1.48
N ASP A 23 -32.77 18.42 -2.72
CA ASP A 23 -34.01 18.50 -3.48
C ASP A 23 -35.12 17.60 -2.91
N ARG A 24 -34.79 16.37 -2.47
CA ARG A 24 -35.77 15.53 -1.75
C ARG A 24 -36.20 16.15 -0.42
N ARG A 25 -35.28 16.74 0.34
CA ARG A 25 -35.61 17.47 1.58
C ARG A 25 -36.39 18.76 1.30
N ARG A 26 -36.07 19.51 0.24
CA ARG A 26 -36.85 20.69 -0.16
C ARG A 26 -38.28 20.33 -0.56
N ARG A 27 -38.48 19.23 -1.31
CA ARG A 27 -39.83 18.75 -1.66
C ARG A 27 -40.61 18.27 -0.44
N SER A 28 -39.98 17.64 0.54
CA SER A 28 -40.62 17.24 1.80
C SER A 28 -40.86 18.42 2.76
N LEU A 29 -40.00 19.47 2.74
CA LEU A 29 -40.16 20.69 3.54
C LEU A 29 -41.26 21.62 2.96
N LEU A 30 -41.44 21.65 1.63
CA LEU A 30 -42.53 22.38 0.98
C LEU A 30 -43.89 21.72 1.22
N ALA A 31 -43.95 20.44 1.55
CA ALA A 31 -45.16 19.74 1.96
C ALA A 31 -45.46 19.86 3.46
N GLY A 32 -44.48 20.33 4.28
CA GLY A 32 -44.61 20.43 5.75
C GLY A 32 -44.52 21.83 6.34
N ALA A 33 -44.37 22.86 5.53
CA ALA A 33 -44.13 24.24 6.01
C ALA A 33 -45.39 25.04 6.21
N MET A 34 -46.19 24.67 7.20
CA MET A 34 -47.12 25.57 7.90
C MET A 34 -47.21 25.19 9.38
N ALA A 35 -46.13 25.25 10.12
CA ALA A 35 -46.16 25.48 11.59
C ALA A 35 -44.75 25.59 12.16
N GLY A 36 -44.44 26.72 12.81
CA GLY A 36 -43.55 26.79 13.97
C GLY A 36 -42.11 27.24 13.76
N ILE A 37 -42.00 28.48 13.86
CA ILE A 37 -40.95 29.48 14.14
C ILE A 37 -39.99 29.15 15.30
N VAL A 38 -38.69 29.59 15.07
CA VAL A 38 -37.69 30.16 16.01
C VAL A 38 -36.91 29.21 16.89
N SER A 39 -35.60 29.13 16.65
CA SER A 39 -34.52 29.68 17.48
C SER A 39 -33.18 29.01 17.23
N GLY A 40 -32.12 29.80 17.15
CA GLY A 40 -30.75 29.40 17.44
C GLY A 40 -29.82 29.40 16.25
N ILE A 41 -29.53 30.55 15.68
CA ILE A 41 -28.30 30.76 14.90
C ILE A 41 -27.15 30.82 15.90
N VAL A 42 -26.42 29.73 16.02
CA VAL A 42 -25.08 29.75 16.61
C VAL A 42 -24.13 30.24 15.52
N PRO A 43 -23.39 31.34 15.72
CA PRO A 43 -22.45 31.80 14.72
C PRO A 43 -21.34 30.77 14.56
N PHE A 44 -21.19 30.22 13.37
CA PHE A 44 -19.99 29.48 12.99
C PHE A 44 -18.81 30.44 13.14
N GLY A 45 -17.95 30.16 14.12
CA GLY A 45 -16.67 30.84 14.27
C GLY A 45 -15.89 30.76 12.97
N ALA A 46 -15.46 31.91 12.48
CA ALA A 46 -14.56 32.00 11.36
C ALA A 46 -13.35 31.12 11.63
N PHE A 47 -13.17 30.11 10.80
CA PHE A 47 -11.91 29.37 10.79
C PHE A 47 -10.82 30.39 10.45
N ALA A 48 -9.90 30.61 11.41
CA ALA A 48 -8.72 31.44 11.18
C ALA A 48 -7.97 30.87 9.97
N ALA A 49 -7.67 31.73 9.02
CA ALA A 49 -6.79 31.39 7.91
C ALA A 49 -5.52 30.73 8.48
N PRO A 50 -4.98 29.69 7.85
CA PRO A 50 -3.78 29.03 8.33
C PRO A 50 -2.69 30.09 8.51
N ALA A 51 -2.04 30.09 9.67
CA ALA A 51 -0.91 30.97 9.95
C ALA A 51 0.13 30.79 8.83
N ALA A 52 0.55 31.91 8.24
CA ALA A 52 1.54 31.91 7.17
C ALA A 52 2.73 31.06 7.57
N ARG A 53 2.98 29.97 6.81
CA ARG A 53 4.17 29.12 6.97
C ARG A 53 5.41 29.99 6.77
N ARG A 54 6.39 29.90 7.64
CA ARG A 54 7.75 30.32 7.30
C ARG A 54 8.29 29.26 6.35
N ALA A 55 8.34 29.60 5.07
CA ALA A 55 8.93 28.78 4.03
C ALA A 55 10.42 28.53 4.35
N GLY A 56 10.72 27.34 4.81
CA GLY A 56 12.07 26.81 4.75
C GLY A 56 12.16 25.99 3.48
N VAL A 57 12.80 26.51 2.43
CA VAL A 57 13.04 25.74 1.21
C VAL A 57 13.79 24.47 1.59
N VAL A 58 13.20 23.33 1.33
CA VAL A 58 13.85 22.02 1.54
C VAL A 58 14.83 21.82 0.39
N ALA A 59 16.14 21.76 0.73
CA ALA A 59 17.18 21.59 -0.29
C ALA A 59 17.03 20.27 -1.03
N MET A 60 17.02 20.33 -2.35
CA MET A 60 17.09 19.18 -3.26
C MET A 60 18.38 19.32 -4.09
N ASP A 61 19.52 19.02 -3.46
CA ASP A 61 20.85 19.34 -4.01
C ASP A 61 21.36 18.21 -4.91
N PHE A 62 20.57 17.84 -5.90
CA PHE A 62 20.96 16.90 -6.94
C PHE A 62 20.38 17.34 -8.30
N SER A 63 21.04 16.96 -9.38
CA SER A 63 20.53 17.19 -10.73
C SER A 63 19.38 16.25 -11.04
N ALA A 64 18.30 16.76 -11.64
CA ALA A 64 17.17 15.93 -12.04
C ALA A 64 17.60 14.85 -13.05
N VAL A 65 17.06 13.65 -12.89
CA VAL A 65 17.18 12.58 -13.90
C VAL A 65 16.12 12.79 -14.98
N ALA A 66 16.52 12.74 -16.25
CA ALA A 66 15.56 12.82 -17.34
C ALA A 66 14.63 11.59 -17.37
N ALA A 67 13.38 11.75 -17.82
CA ALA A 67 12.49 10.63 -18.08
C ALA A 67 13.17 9.64 -19.04
N SER A 68 13.00 8.34 -18.82
CA SER A 68 13.70 7.30 -19.57
C SER A 68 12.82 6.08 -19.76
N SER A 69 12.93 5.42 -20.90
CA SER A 69 12.36 4.10 -21.18
C SER A 69 13.44 3.00 -21.31
N ALA A 70 14.67 3.27 -20.85
CA ALA A 70 15.76 2.30 -20.87
C ALA A 70 15.55 1.20 -19.82
N ASP A 71 16.07 0.00 -20.08
CA ASP A 71 16.00 -1.14 -19.17
C ASP A 71 17.11 -1.07 -18.11
N GLU A 72 17.09 -0.01 -17.31
CA GLU A 72 18.11 0.23 -16.27
C GLU A 72 17.59 1.18 -15.18
N VAL A 73 18.18 1.08 -13.99
CA VAL A 73 18.05 2.10 -12.95
C VAL A 73 18.98 3.27 -13.27
N ARG A 74 18.42 4.48 -13.40
CA ARG A 74 19.18 5.73 -13.56
C ARG A 74 19.06 6.59 -12.32
N LEU A 75 20.17 7.19 -11.92
CA LEU A 75 20.33 8.06 -10.76
C LEU A 75 21.02 9.38 -11.17
N PRO A 76 20.93 10.43 -10.33
CA PRO A 76 21.68 11.66 -10.55
C PRO A 76 23.20 11.41 -10.55
N PRO A 77 24.00 12.26 -11.22
CA PRO A 77 25.45 12.21 -11.12
C PRO A 77 25.93 12.21 -9.66
N GLY A 78 26.91 11.38 -9.34
CA GLY A 78 27.43 11.22 -7.99
C GLY A 78 26.71 10.18 -7.13
N TYR A 79 25.60 9.61 -7.60
CA TYR A 79 24.90 8.52 -6.92
C TYR A 79 25.15 7.17 -7.60
N VAL A 80 25.18 6.11 -6.82
CA VAL A 80 25.33 4.73 -7.29
C VAL A 80 24.28 3.83 -6.65
N ALA A 81 23.77 2.87 -7.43
CA ALA A 81 22.91 1.79 -6.96
C ALA A 81 23.70 0.48 -6.89
N GLN A 82 23.48 -0.28 -5.83
CA GLN A 82 23.96 -1.64 -5.66
C GLN A 82 22.76 -2.56 -5.46
N PRO A 83 22.48 -3.50 -6.37
CA PRO A 83 21.53 -4.57 -6.07
C PRO A 83 22.05 -5.38 -4.88
N LEU A 84 21.20 -5.51 -3.85
CA LEU A 84 21.57 -6.14 -2.59
C LEU A 84 20.91 -7.49 -2.39
N PHE A 85 19.64 -7.58 -2.72
CA PHE A 85 18.82 -8.76 -2.48
C PHE A 85 17.77 -8.87 -3.57
N ALA A 86 17.76 -9.94 -4.32
CA ALA A 86 16.85 -10.15 -5.45
C ALA A 86 16.00 -11.41 -5.26
N TRP A 87 14.84 -11.49 -5.90
CA TRP A 87 14.02 -12.69 -5.93
C TRP A 87 14.87 -13.95 -6.17
N GLY A 88 14.69 -14.96 -5.32
CA GLY A 88 15.43 -16.22 -5.37
C GLY A 88 16.80 -16.20 -4.69
N ASP A 89 17.31 -15.06 -4.20
CA ASP A 89 18.50 -15.05 -3.37
C ASP A 89 18.24 -15.75 -2.04
N PRO A 90 19.15 -16.58 -1.51
CA PRO A 90 18.93 -17.25 -0.24
C PRO A 90 18.80 -16.24 0.92
N VAL A 91 17.83 -16.45 1.81
CA VAL A 91 17.64 -15.64 3.02
C VAL A 91 18.64 -16.04 4.10
N GLY A 92 18.88 -17.34 4.27
CA GLY A 92 19.91 -17.95 5.12
C GLY A 92 20.81 -18.87 4.31
N ASP A 93 21.00 -20.08 4.76
CA ASP A 93 21.80 -21.13 4.09
C ASP A 93 21.00 -21.87 3.00
N GLY A 94 20.16 -21.15 2.26
CA GLY A 94 19.34 -21.70 1.19
C GLY A 94 20.12 -21.88 -0.13
N PRO A 95 19.51 -22.56 -1.12
CA PRO A 95 20.09 -22.76 -2.44
C PRO A 95 20.09 -21.45 -3.24
N ALA A 96 20.97 -21.38 -4.23
CA ALA A 96 21.04 -20.26 -5.17
C ALA A 96 19.83 -20.24 -6.12
N PHE A 97 19.55 -19.06 -6.67
CA PHE A 97 18.58 -18.88 -7.74
C PHE A 97 19.00 -19.62 -9.02
N LYS A 98 18.04 -20.23 -9.69
CA LYS A 98 18.23 -20.89 -11.00
C LYS A 98 17.49 -20.11 -12.07
N HIS A 99 18.20 -19.53 -13.03
CA HIS A 99 17.63 -18.69 -14.09
C HIS A 99 16.67 -19.43 -15.04
N ASP A 100 16.69 -20.75 -15.05
CA ASP A 100 15.73 -21.60 -15.77
C ASP A 100 14.42 -21.85 -15.01
N ALA A 101 14.28 -21.25 -13.81
CA ALA A 101 13.13 -21.37 -12.92
C ALA A 101 12.87 -22.81 -12.40
N THR A 102 13.89 -23.67 -12.37
CA THR A 102 13.80 -25.06 -11.88
C THR A 102 13.93 -25.18 -10.36
N ASN A 103 14.08 -24.09 -9.61
CA ASN A 103 13.95 -24.15 -8.15
C ASN A 103 12.60 -24.76 -7.75
N THR A 104 12.63 -25.67 -6.78
CA THR A 104 11.43 -26.31 -6.23
C THR A 104 10.71 -25.38 -5.23
N ALA A 105 9.50 -25.74 -4.81
CA ALA A 105 8.78 -25.04 -3.75
C ALA A 105 9.57 -25.02 -2.43
N ALA A 106 10.21 -26.15 -2.07
CA ALA A 106 11.05 -26.24 -0.87
C ALA A 106 12.29 -25.34 -0.95
N GLU A 107 12.92 -25.22 -2.12
CA GLU A 107 14.01 -24.28 -2.36
C GLU A 107 13.53 -22.83 -2.28
N GLN A 108 12.39 -22.50 -2.93
CA GLN A 108 11.81 -21.13 -2.90
C GLN A 108 11.43 -20.69 -1.47
N ALA A 109 11.01 -21.61 -0.61
CA ALA A 109 10.71 -21.31 0.79
C ALA A 109 11.92 -20.82 1.61
N LEU A 110 13.14 -21.04 1.13
CA LEU A 110 14.41 -20.58 1.73
C LEU A 110 15.00 -19.37 1.02
N GLN A 111 14.35 -18.89 -0.03
CA GLN A 111 14.80 -17.79 -0.87
C GLN A 111 13.92 -16.54 -0.72
N ALA A 112 14.43 -15.39 -1.18
CA ALA A 112 13.64 -14.19 -1.39
C ALA A 112 12.39 -14.51 -2.21
N GLY A 113 11.24 -13.96 -1.81
CA GLY A 113 10.03 -14.04 -2.61
C GLY A 113 10.10 -13.17 -3.85
N MET A 114 9.05 -13.22 -4.65
CA MET A 114 8.91 -12.44 -5.88
C MET A 114 8.30 -11.07 -5.58
N HIS A 115 8.46 -10.11 -6.47
CA HIS A 115 7.88 -8.77 -6.42
C HIS A 115 8.07 -8.08 -5.07
N HIS A 116 9.30 -7.59 -4.85
CA HIS A 116 9.70 -6.85 -3.65
C HIS A 116 8.93 -5.54 -3.57
N ASP A 117 8.28 -5.28 -2.43
CA ASP A 117 7.49 -4.10 -2.19
C ASP A 117 7.90 -3.38 -0.89
N GLY A 118 6.98 -3.06 0.01
CA GLY A 118 7.27 -2.38 1.26
C GLY A 118 8.50 -2.93 1.98
N LEU A 119 9.36 -2.06 2.49
CA LEU A 119 10.55 -2.47 3.25
C LEU A 119 10.88 -1.51 4.38
N HIS A 120 11.57 -2.01 5.40
CA HIS A 120 12.12 -1.16 6.45
C HIS A 120 13.47 -1.67 6.97
N PHE A 121 14.38 -0.71 7.24
CA PHE A 121 15.67 -0.97 7.87
C PHE A 121 15.58 -0.80 9.39
N PHE A 122 15.80 -1.86 10.14
CA PHE A 122 15.88 -1.86 11.60
C PHE A 122 17.35 -1.86 12.05
N PRO A 123 17.89 -0.73 12.56
CA PRO A 123 19.28 -0.67 12.97
C PRO A 123 19.54 -1.57 14.18
N LEU A 124 20.54 -2.43 14.10
CA LEU A 124 21.04 -3.16 15.26
C LEU A 124 21.93 -2.23 16.08
N ASP A 125 21.65 -2.12 17.38
CA ASP A 125 22.35 -1.26 18.31
C ASP A 125 22.45 0.23 17.86
N GLY A 126 21.44 0.69 17.10
CA GLY A 126 21.41 2.05 16.55
C GLY A 126 22.38 2.31 15.39
N SER A 127 22.98 1.27 14.83
CA SER A 127 23.99 1.38 13.78
C SER A 127 23.42 1.86 12.44
N SER A 128 24.16 2.69 11.72
CA SER A 128 23.88 3.07 10.33
C SER A 128 24.55 2.16 9.29
N SER A 129 25.30 1.15 9.75
CA SER A 129 26.01 0.23 8.86
C SER A 129 25.73 -1.25 9.15
N HIS A 130 24.80 -1.54 10.08
CA HIS A 130 24.42 -2.90 10.47
C HIS A 130 22.98 -2.91 10.96
N GLY A 131 22.14 -3.76 10.38
CA GLY A 131 20.72 -3.82 10.72
C GLY A 131 20.02 -5.00 10.07
N LEU A 132 18.70 -5.03 10.27
CA LEU A 132 17.83 -5.97 9.59
C LEU A 132 17.03 -5.21 8.53
N LEU A 133 16.82 -5.84 7.37
CA LEU A 133 15.83 -5.43 6.39
C LEU A 133 14.66 -6.41 6.46
N CYS A 134 13.45 -5.87 6.67
CA CYS A 134 12.20 -6.56 6.42
C CYS A 134 11.74 -6.13 5.03
N ILE A 135 11.36 -7.09 4.17
CA ILE A 135 11.02 -6.84 2.77
C ILE A 135 9.79 -7.66 2.44
N ASN A 136 8.75 -7.00 1.95
CA ASN A 136 7.54 -7.63 1.46
C ASN A 136 7.77 -8.30 0.10
N HIS A 137 7.01 -9.36 -0.17
CA HIS A 137 6.92 -10.05 -1.45
C HIS A 137 5.44 -10.17 -1.78
N GLU A 138 4.98 -9.32 -2.65
CA GLU A 138 3.56 -9.07 -2.83
C GLU A 138 2.86 -10.22 -3.57
N TYR A 139 3.15 -10.39 -4.85
CA TYR A 139 2.50 -11.40 -5.70
C TYR A 139 3.50 -12.13 -6.60
N THR A 140 3.02 -12.94 -7.54
CA THR A 140 3.87 -13.71 -8.46
C THR A 140 3.45 -13.56 -9.91
N ASP A 141 4.42 -13.40 -10.81
CA ASP A 141 4.26 -13.71 -12.22
C ASP A 141 4.60 -15.19 -12.44
N ASP A 142 3.56 -16.02 -12.56
CA ASP A 142 3.72 -17.46 -12.75
C ASP A 142 4.36 -17.84 -14.10
N GLY A 143 4.42 -16.90 -15.08
CA GLY A 143 5.18 -17.05 -16.32
C GLY A 143 6.69 -16.98 -16.09
N LEU A 144 7.14 -16.17 -15.13
CA LEU A 144 8.54 -16.09 -14.71
C LEU A 144 8.90 -17.09 -13.61
N LEU A 145 7.99 -17.33 -12.66
CA LEU A 145 8.24 -18.16 -11.49
C LEU A 145 8.49 -19.63 -11.85
N HIS A 146 7.87 -20.14 -12.93
CA HIS A 146 7.89 -21.55 -13.28
C HIS A 146 8.54 -21.79 -14.65
N ALA A 147 9.33 -22.85 -14.76
CA ALA A 147 9.71 -23.40 -16.05
C ALA A 147 8.42 -23.86 -16.79
N GLY A 148 8.16 -23.31 -17.99
CA GLY A 148 6.93 -23.57 -18.74
C GLY A 148 5.66 -22.90 -18.18
N GLY A 149 5.79 -21.88 -17.30
CA GLY A 149 4.68 -21.08 -16.81
C GLY A 149 3.57 -21.93 -16.14
N MET A 150 2.32 -21.59 -16.39
CA MET A 150 1.16 -22.26 -15.79
C MET A 150 0.71 -23.56 -16.52
N SER A 151 1.45 -24.04 -17.50
CA SER A 151 1.05 -25.26 -18.23
C SER A 151 2.12 -26.35 -18.14
N PRO A 152 1.82 -27.55 -17.59
CA PRO A 152 0.61 -27.86 -16.81
C PRO A 152 0.64 -27.15 -15.43
N TRP A 153 -0.55 -26.81 -14.91
CA TRP A 153 -0.68 -26.31 -13.54
C TRP A 153 -0.66 -27.50 -12.56
N THR A 154 0.12 -27.42 -11.50
CA THR A 154 0.36 -28.56 -10.59
C THR A 154 0.39 -28.11 -9.14
N ALA A 155 0.20 -29.05 -8.21
CA ALA A 155 0.33 -28.79 -6.76
C ALA A 155 1.71 -28.23 -6.37
N GLU A 156 2.79 -28.69 -7.03
CA GLU A 156 4.16 -28.18 -6.79
C GLU A 156 4.29 -26.69 -7.22
N LYS A 157 3.68 -26.31 -8.34
CA LYS A 157 3.67 -24.92 -8.79
C LYS A 157 2.87 -24.02 -7.84
N VAL A 158 1.73 -24.47 -7.35
CA VAL A 158 0.96 -23.76 -6.32
C VAL A 158 1.77 -23.62 -5.03
N ALA A 159 2.43 -24.69 -4.57
CA ALA A 159 3.29 -24.62 -3.39
C ALA A 159 4.47 -23.65 -3.57
N LYS A 160 5.08 -23.63 -4.77
CA LYS A 160 6.16 -22.69 -5.10
C LYS A 160 5.66 -21.24 -5.14
N ALA A 161 4.49 -20.98 -5.74
CA ALA A 161 3.87 -19.66 -5.75
C ALA A 161 3.59 -19.18 -4.32
N LYS A 162 2.99 -20.01 -3.47
CA LYS A 162 2.78 -19.71 -2.05
C LYS A 162 4.08 -19.39 -1.30
N ALA A 163 5.17 -20.14 -1.59
CA ALA A 163 6.48 -19.91 -1.01
C ALA A 163 7.16 -18.61 -1.50
N ALA A 164 6.77 -18.10 -2.67
CA ALA A 164 7.29 -16.86 -3.24
C ALA A 164 6.62 -15.57 -2.71
N HIS A 165 5.55 -15.70 -1.92
CA HIS A 165 4.84 -14.59 -1.25
C HIS A 165 5.38 -14.30 0.15
N GLY A 166 4.90 -13.20 0.74
CA GLY A 166 5.01 -12.89 2.15
C GLY A 166 6.16 -11.94 2.49
N VAL A 167 7.01 -12.27 3.47
CA VAL A 167 8.05 -11.35 3.99
C VAL A 167 9.38 -12.08 4.15
N SER A 168 10.47 -11.43 3.74
CA SER A 168 11.86 -11.80 4.10
C SER A 168 12.37 -10.88 5.21
N ILE A 169 13.09 -11.47 6.18
CA ILE A 169 13.93 -10.74 7.14
C ILE A 169 15.37 -11.19 6.92
N ILE A 170 16.23 -10.24 6.61
CA ILE A 170 17.66 -10.48 6.38
C ILE A 170 18.50 -9.53 7.22
N GLU A 171 19.65 -10.02 7.70
CA GLU A 171 20.66 -9.19 8.34
C GLU A 171 21.61 -8.63 7.29
N VAL A 172 21.83 -7.31 7.32
CA VAL A 172 22.70 -6.62 6.37
C VAL A 172 23.76 -5.81 7.07
N ARG A 173 24.96 -5.78 6.49
CA ARG A 173 26.09 -5.02 7.00
C ARG A 173 26.84 -4.33 5.87
N ARG A 174 27.19 -3.06 6.09
CA ARG A 174 28.06 -2.31 5.19
C ARG A 174 29.52 -2.50 5.59
N THR A 175 30.34 -2.87 4.61
CA THR A 175 31.80 -2.96 4.75
C THR A 175 32.44 -2.09 3.68
N GLY A 176 33.11 -1.03 4.10
CA GLY A 176 33.52 0.02 3.17
C GLY A 176 32.32 0.67 2.51
N ASP A 177 32.28 0.60 1.18
CA ASP A 177 31.21 1.16 0.36
C ASP A 177 30.10 0.18 -0.04
N GLU A 178 30.23 -1.10 0.32
CA GLU A 178 29.32 -2.14 -0.09
C GLU A 178 28.45 -2.66 1.05
N TRP A 179 27.16 -2.82 0.77
CA TRP A 179 26.25 -3.56 1.62
C TRP A 179 26.31 -5.04 1.28
N ARG A 180 26.28 -5.90 2.30
CA ARG A 180 26.29 -7.35 2.16
C ARG A 180 25.30 -7.99 3.11
N ILE A 181 24.69 -9.09 2.68
CA ILE A 181 23.84 -9.92 3.53
C ILE A 181 24.76 -10.74 4.44
N VAL A 182 24.48 -10.75 5.73
CA VAL A 182 25.18 -11.58 6.72
C VAL A 182 24.58 -12.97 6.70
N ARG A 183 25.41 -13.96 6.38
CA ARG A 183 25.03 -15.38 6.36
C ARG A 183 26.14 -16.22 6.99
N PRO A 184 25.81 -17.13 7.94
CA PRO A 184 24.49 -17.34 8.55
C PRO A 184 24.09 -16.18 9.48
N SER A 185 22.78 -15.98 9.67
CA SER A 185 22.22 -15.03 10.64
C SER A 185 21.11 -15.70 11.43
N ARG A 186 21.08 -15.48 12.74
CA ARG A 186 19.99 -15.94 13.60
C ARG A 186 18.67 -15.24 13.33
N PHE A 187 18.68 -14.09 12.66
CA PHE A 187 17.51 -13.29 12.32
C PHE A 187 16.90 -13.67 10.97
N ALA A 188 17.66 -14.44 10.15
CA ALA A 188 17.21 -14.85 8.83
C ALA A 188 15.89 -15.61 8.90
N ARG A 189 14.83 -15.08 8.23
CA ARG A 189 13.48 -15.64 8.35
C ARG A 189 12.69 -15.42 7.07
N ARG A 190 11.91 -16.45 6.69
CA ARG A 190 10.83 -16.33 5.69
C ARG A 190 9.48 -16.49 6.37
N ILE A 191 8.56 -15.62 6.01
CA ILE A 191 7.14 -15.71 6.31
C ILE A 191 6.45 -15.81 4.96
N THR A 192 5.63 -16.84 4.75
CA THR A 192 5.04 -17.20 3.45
C THR A 192 3.52 -17.37 3.58
N ALA A 193 2.86 -17.73 2.48
CA ALA A 193 1.43 -18.07 2.47
C ALA A 193 1.08 -19.35 3.26
N ASP A 194 2.06 -20.08 3.81
CA ASP A 194 1.87 -21.27 4.65
C ASP A 194 2.40 -21.10 6.09
N THR A 195 2.96 -19.94 6.43
CA THR A 195 3.45 -19.69 7.79
C THR A 195 2.27 -19.56 8.77
N PRO A 196 2.28 -20.25 9.92
CA PRO A 196 1.25 -20.04 10.95
C PRO A 196 1.27 -18.62 11.50
N ILE A 197 0.10 -17.95 11.52
CA ILE A 197 -0.09 -16.57 11.96
C ILE A 197 -1.23 -16.51 12.96
N ALA A 198 -0.99 -15.91 14.13
CA ALA A 198 -2.03 -15.70 15.13
C ALA A 198 -2.99 -14.59 14.69
N ILE A 199 -4.26 -14.67 15.13
CA ILE A 199 -5.25 -13.62 14.92
C ILE A 199 -5.56 -13.01 16.30
N ALA A 200 -5.43 -11.69 16.41
CA ALA A 200 -5.69 -10.92 17.63
C ALA A 200 -6.63 -9.73 17.37
N GLY A 201 -7.12 -9.12 18.46
CA GLY A 201 -8.07 -8.02 18.39
C GLY A 201 -9.53 -8.46 18.40
N PRO A 202 -10.48 -7.53 18.16
CA PRO A 202 -11.91 -7.76 18.39
C PRO A 202 -12.55 -8.85 17.53
N ALA A 203 -12.04 -9.13 16.32
CA ALA A 203 -12.59 -10.16 15.47
C ALA A 203 -12.03 -11.57 15.78
N ALA A 204 -10.95 -11.69 16.55
CA ALA A 204 -10.35 -12.97 16.88
C ALA A 204 -11.35 -13.91 17.57
N GLY A 205 -11.54 -15.12 17.03
CA GLY A 205 -12.46 -16.12 17.55
C GLY A 205 -13.93 -15.90 17.21
N SER A 206 -14.28 -14.84 16.46
CA SER A 206 -15.64 -14.59 15.98
C SER A 206 -16.11 -15.68 15.01
N ALA A 207 -17.43 -15.83 14.86
CA ALA A 207 -18.01 -16.81 13.95
C ALA A 207 -17.53 -16.62 12.50
N GLY A 208 -17.33 -15.38 12.05
CA GLY A 208 -16.86 -15.04 10.70
C GLY A 208 -15.41 -15.41 10.40
N LEU A 209 -14.60 -15.76 11.43
CA LEU A 209 -13.20 -16.20 11.25
C LEU A 209 -12.97 -17.68 11.55
N ARG A 210 -14.00 -18.42 11.96
CA ARG A 210 -13.89 -19.86 12.24
C ARG A 210 -13.99 -20.65 10.95
N THR A 211 -13.14 -21.65 10.81
CA THR A 211 -13.16 -22.61 9.70
C THR A 211 -13.14 -24.03 10.26
N VAL A 212 -13.29 -25.02 9.39
CA VAL A 212 -13.17 -26.45 9.81
C VAL A 212 -11.74 -26.77 10.25
N ASP A 213 -10.75 -26.06 9.69
CA ASP A 213 -9.32 -26.26 10.00
C ASP A 213 -8.89 -25.47 11.23
N ASP A 214 -9.63 -24.40 11.59
CA ASP A 214 -9.45 -23.61 12.83
C ASP A 214 -10.83 -23.29 13.45
N PRO A 215 -11.43 -24.22 14.21
CA PRO A 215 -12.71 -24.00 14.87
C PRO A 215 -12.70 -22.89 15.93
N LEU A 216 -11.52 -22.47 16.39
CA LEU A 216 -11.35 -21.38 17.34
C LEU A 216 -11.27 -20.00 16.67
N GLY A 217 -10.98 -19.93 15.37
CA GLY A 217 -10.85 -18.68 14.63
C GLY A 217 -9.69 -17.80 15.11
N ARG A 218 -8.56 -18.38 15.50
CA ARG A 218 -7.42 -17.69 16.11
C ARG A 218 -6.07 -17.94 15.47
N LEU A 219 -5.99 -18.87 14.52
CA LEU A 219 -4.76 -19.23 13.82
C LEU A 219 -5.06 -19.42 12.33
N VAL A 220 -4.35 -18.70 11.46
CA VAL A 220 -4.46 -18.83 10.01
C VAL A 220 -3.11 -19.21 9.42
N LEU A 221 -3.10 -19.95 8.32
CA LEU A 221 -1.89 -20.16 7.54
C LEU A 221 -1.71 -19.04 6.54
N GLY A 222 -0.62 -18.30 6.70
CA GLY A 222 -0.08 -17.38 5.72
C GLY A 222 -0.56 -15.94 5.75
N THR A 223 0.20 -15.16 5.03
CA THR A 223 -0.09 -13.80 4.61
C THR A 223 0.08 -13.70 3.10
N LEU A 224 -0.73 -12.88 2.45
CA LEU A 224 -0.88 -12.82 0.98
C LEU A 224 -0.85 -11.38 0.53
N ASN A 225 -0.31 -11.17 -0.68
CA ASN A 225 -0.29 -9.88 -1.35
C ASN A 225 0.20 -8.77 -0.39
N ASN A 226 1.42 -8.98 0.09
CA ASN A 226 2.03 -8.08 1.06
C ASN A 226 2.64 -6.88 0.33
N CYS A 227 1.85 -5.81 0.21
CA CYS A 227 2.18 -4.58 -0.49
C CYS A 227 2.98 -3.62 0.41
N ALA A 228 2.41 -2.52 0.79
CA ALA A 228 3.04 -1.51 1.62
C ALA A 228 3.24 -1.94 3.09
N MET A 229 3.75 -1.05 3.93
CA MET A 229 4.16 -1.39 5.28
C MET A 229 3.92 -0.28 6.30
N GLY A 230 4.18 -0.60 7.57
CA GLY A 230 4.32 0.34 8.67
C GLY A 230 5.35 -0.11 9.70
N VAL A 231 5.69 0.78 10.61
CA VAL A 231 6.63 0.50 11.71
C VAL A 231 6.08 1.04 13.01
N THR A 232 6.10 0.21 14.03
CA THR A 232 5.60 0.60 15.35
C THR A 232 6.69 1.31 16.19
N PRO A 233 6.30 2.13 17.17
CA PRO A 233 7.26 2.76 18.08
C PRO A 233 8.00 1.76 18.99
N TRP A 234 7.55 0.52 19.08
CA TRP A 234 8.21 -0.56 19.83
C TRP A 234 9.07 -1.48 18.96
N GLY A 235 9.27 -1.10 17.67
CA GLY A 235 10.24 -1.74 16.79
C GLY A 235 9.75 -2.99 16.06
N THR A 236 8.43 -3.15 15.86
CA THR A 236 7.88 -4.20 15.00
C THR A 236 7.53 -3.68 13.61
N TYR A 237 7.55 -4.58 12.64
CA TYR A 237 7.18 -4.36 11.26
C TYR A 237 5.70 -4.71 11.06
N LEU A 238 4.98 -3.87 10.34
CA LEU A 238 3.61 -4.11 9.92
C LEU A 238 3.62 -4.35 8.42
N THR A 239 3.23 -5.54 7.98
CA THR A 239 3.01 -5.82 6.55
C THR A 239 1.53 -5.80 6.25
N CYS A 240 1.16 -5.30 5.09
CA CYS A 240 -0.21 -4.99 4.71
C CYS A 240 -0.69 -5.97 3.65
N GLU A 241 -1.82 -6.65 3.89
CA GLU A 241 -2.46 -7.54 2.92
C GLU A 241 -3.37 -6.71 2.01
N GLU A 242 -3.06 -6.64 0.73
CA GLU A 242 -3.78 -5.79 -0.24
C GLU A 242 -4.69 -6.65 -1.15
N ASN A 243 -4.30 -7.03 -2.35
CA ASN A 243 -5.13 -7.72 -3.35
C ASN A 243 -5.44 -9.21 -3.05
N PHE A 244 -5.73 -9.53 -1.78
CA PHE A 244 -6.01 -10.90 -1.33
C PHE A 244 -7.19 -11.58 -2.05
N ASN A 245 -8.12 -10.82 -2.61
CA ASN A 245 -9.28 -11.31 -3.34
C ASN A 245 -8.89 -12.17 -4.55
N GLY A 246 -7.77 -11.87 -5.21
CA GLY A 246 -7.28 -12.58 -6.40
C GLY A 246 -6.91 -14.06 -6.18
N TYR A 247 -6.76 -14.48 -4.92
CA TYR A 247 -6.40 -15.86 -4.58
C TYR A 247 -7.61 -16.76 -4.35
N PHE A 248 -8.79 -16.21 -4.05
CA PHE A 248 -9.97 -16.95 -3.65
C PHE A 248 -10.97 -17.08 -4.80
N LYS A 249 -11.44 -18.30 -5.03
CA LYS A 249 -12.53 -18.60 -5.96
C LYS A 249 -13.84 -18.66 -5.19
N ALA A 250 -14.79 -17.77 -5.52
CA ALA A 250 -16.16 -17.88 -5.04
C ALA A 250 -16.94 -19.00 -5.77
N GLY A 251 -18.06 -19.41 -5.17
CA GLY A 251 -19.05 -20.25 -5.84
C GLY A 251 -19.67 -19.56 -7.08
N VAL A 252 -20.53 -20.31 -7.79
CA VAL A 252 -21.24 -19.78 -8.98
C VAL A 252 -22.07 -18.54 -8.65
N LEU A 253 -22.61 -18.46 -7.44
CA LEU A 253 -23.36 -17.31 -6.92
C LEU A 253 -22.62 -16.73 -5.70
N PRO A 254 -21.68 -15.79 -5.91
CA PRO A 254 -20.99 -15.14 -4.81
C PRO A 254 -21.97 -14.44 -3.86
N THR A 255 -21.71 -14.52 -2.56
CA THR A 255 -22.43 -13.76 -1.53
C THR A 255 -22.29 -12.26 -1.74
N ALA A 256 -23.12 -11.45 -1.07
CA ALA A 256 -23.00 -10.00 -1.11
C ALA A 256 -21.64 -9.52 -0.54
N ASP A 257 -21.14 -10.20 0.49
CA ASP A 257 -19.86 -9.87 1.12
C ASP A 257 -18.69 -10.24 0.19
N GLU A 258 -18.69 -11.41 -0.43
CA GLU A 258 -17.67 -11.78 -1.42
C GLU A 258 -17.63 -10.79 -2.58
N LYS A 259 -18.79 -10.42 -3.15
CA LYS A 259 -18.87 -9.39 -4.21
C LYS A 259 -18.30 -8.05 -3.75
N ARG A 260 -18.61 -7.63 -2.51
CA ARG A 260 -18.15 -6.34 -1.98
C ARG A 260 -16.62 -6.31 -1.78
N TYR A 261 -15.98 -7.46 -1.69
CA TYR A 261 -14.52 -7.60 -1.64
C TYR A 261 -13.91 -8.07 -2.96
N GLY A 262 -14.65 -8.05 -4.06
CA GLY A 262 -14.15 -8.45 -5.37
C GLY A 262 -13.86 -9.95 -5.50
N ILE A 263 -14.38 -10.81 -4.61
CA ILE A 263 -14.18 -12.25 -4.67
C ILE A 263 -15.29 -12.86 -5.55
N THR A 264 -14.93 -13.36 -6.73
CA THR A 264 -15.84 -13.95 -7.70
C THR A 264 -15.26 -15.25 -8.26
N ALA A 265 -16.03 -15.96 -9.07
CA ALA A 265 -15.51 -17.13 -9.78
C ALA A 265 -14.44 -16.77 -10.83
N ARG A 266 -14.38 -15.49 -11.26
CA ARG A 266 -13.46 -14.98 -12.29
C ARG A 266 -12.18 -14.39 -11.72
N THR A 267 -12.18 -13.93 -10.46
CA THR A 267 -11.05 -13.22 -9.84
C THR A 267 -9.95 -14.12 -9.30
N ALA A 268 -10.15 -15.44 -9.24
CA ALA A 268 -9.16 -16.41 -8.79
C ALA A 268 -8.04 -16.64 -9.85
N GLY A 269 -7.37 -15.59 -10.29
CA GLY A 269 -6.37 -15.61 -11.36
C GLY A 269 -5.16 -16.51 -11.05
N TYR A 270 -4.79 -16.67 -9.78
CA TYR A 270 -3.71 -17.55 -9.35
C TYR A 270 -4.06 -19.04 -9.40
N ARG A 271 -5.33 -19.41 -9.48
CA ARG A 271 -5.81 -20.79 -9.61
C ARG A 271 -5.32 -21.74 -8.49
N TRP A 272 -4.99 -21.20 -7.32
CA TRP A 272 -4.54 -22.02 -6.18
C TRP A 272 -5.61 -22.99 -5.68
N HIS A 273 -6.89 -22.61 -5.81
CA HIS A 273 -8.04 -23.42 -5.44
C HIS A 273 -8.11 -24.79 -6.16
N GLU A 274 -7.40 -24.96 -7.28
CA GLU A 274 -7.34 -26.23 -8.01
C GLU A 274 -6.52 -27.30 -7.27
N HIS A 275 -5.58 -26.87 -6.41
CA HIS A 275 -4.68 -27.76 -5.67
C HIS A 275 -4.67 -27.53 -4.15
N ASP A 276 -5.24 -26.41 -3.66
CA ASP A 276 -5.39 -26.12 -2.24
C ASP A 276 -6.82 -25.65 -1.95
N GLN A 277 -7.59 -26.48 -1.26
CA GLN A 277 -9.01 -26.22 -0.98
C GLN A 277 -9.26 -25.01 -0.09
N ARG A 278 -8.24 -24.47 0.61
CA ARG A 278 -8.37 -23.24 1.38
C ARG A 278 -8.82 -22.07 0.52
N PHE A 279 -8.38 -22.04 -0.73
CA PHE A 279 -8.66 -20.96 -1.68
C PHE A 279 -9.97 -21.15 -2.47
N ASP A 280 -10.76 -22.18 -2.15
CA ASP A 280 -12.11 -22.37 -2.66
C ASP A 280 -13.13 -21.92 -1.60
N ALA A 281 -13.67 -20.69 -1.74
CA ALA A 281 -14.59 -20.09 -0.78
C ALA A 281 -15.93 -20.84 -0.69
N GLU A 282 -16.32 -21.61 -1.72
CA GLU A 282 -17.49 -22.48 -1.65
C GLU A 282 -17.28 -23.64 -0.67
N ARG A 283 -16.05 -24.15 -0.55
CA ARG A 283 -15.67 -25.23 0.36
C ARG A 283 -15.20 -24.73 1.72
N ARG A 284 -14.65 -23.51 1.78
CA ARG A 284 -14.11 -22.85 2.97
C ARG A 284 -14.64 -21.41 3.08
N PRO A 285 -15.94 -21.21 3.37
CA PRO A 285 -16.63 -19.92 3.22
C PRO A 285 -16.01 -18.77 4.03
N ASN A 286 -15.44 -19.05 5.20
CA ASN A 286 -14.84 -18.01 6.06
C ASN A 286 -13.33 -17.81 5.82
N GLU A 287 -12.69 -18.64 5.02
CA GLU A 287 -11.25 -18.50 4.79
C GLU A 287 -10.87 -17.15 4.17
N PRO A 288 -11.62 -16.59 3.17
CA PRO A 288 -11.33 -15.25 2.65
C PRO A 288 -11.40 -14.14 3.71
N ASN A 289 -12.22 -14.30 4.75
CA ASN A 289 -12.34 -13.30 5.83
C ASN A 289 -11.09 -13.21 6.71
N ARG A 290 -10.19 -14.17 6.61
CA ARG A 290 -8.96 -14.28 7.39
C ARG A 290 -7.80 -13.54 6.75
N PHE A 291 -8.04 -12.88 5.59
CA PHE A 291 -7.08 -12.08 4.83
C PHE A 291 -7.63 -10.67 4.57
N GLY A 292 -6.74 -9.75 4.18
CA GLY A 292 -7.04 -8.33 4.09
C GLY A 292 -6.82 -7.61 5.43
N TRP A 293 -5.82 -8.05 6.19
CA TRP A 293 -5.47 -7.50 7.50
C TRP A 293 -4.04 -6.96 7.51
N VAL A 294 -3.73 -6.12 8.47
CA VAL A 294 -2.34 -5.77 8.80
C VAL A 294 -1.74 -6.87 9.68
N VAL A 295 -0.54 -7.32 9.34
CA VAL A 295 0.19 -8.38 10.06
C VAL A 295 1.41 -7.79 10.75
N GLU A 296 1.47 -7.89 12.08
CA GLU A 296 2.61 -7.44 12.86
C GLU A 296 3.66 -8.55 13.01
N ILE A 297 4.92 -8.20 12.77
CA ILE A 297 6.08 -9.09 12.82
C ILE A 297 7.15 -8.44 13.69
N ASP A 298 7.68 -9.17 14.66
CA ASP A 298 8.87 -8.75 15.43
C ASP A 298 10.14 -9.27 14.73
N PRO A 299 10.93 -8.40 14.07
CA PRO A 299 12.12 -8.82 13.35
C PRO A 299 13.27 -9.23 14.27
N MET A 300 13.24 -8.78 15.53
CA MET A 300 14.27 -9.10 16.52
C MET A 300 14.05 -10.46 17.19
N ARG A 301 12.85 -11.04 17.03
CA ARG A 301 12.47 -12.32 17.63
C ARG A 301 12.00 -13.31 16.56
N PRO A 302 12.92 -13.99 15.88
CA PRO A 302 12.60 -14.88 14.75
C PRO A 302 11.68 -16.05 15.14
N ASP A 303 11.65 -16.46 16.42
CA ASP A 303 10.79 -17.54 16.92
C ASP A 303 9.37 -17.04 17.29
N SER A 304 9.10 -15.74 17.22
CA SER A 304 7.77 -15.20 17.51
C SER A 304 6.78 -15.51 16.39
N PHE A 305 5.50 -15.72 16.73
CA PHE A 305 4.43 -15.79 15.73
C PHE A 305 4.13 -14.39 15.20
N PRO A 306 3.97 -14.21 13.86
CA PRO A 306 3.33 -13.04 13.31
C PRO A 306 1.87 -12.96 13.77
N VAL A 307 1.29 -11.74 13.82
CA VAL A 307 -0.07 -11.52 14.36
C VAL A 307 -0.88 -10.63 13.43
N LYS A 308 -2.05 -11.11 12.96
CA LYS A 308 -3.04 -10.28 12.26
C LYS A 308 -3.79 -9.41 13.28
N ARG A 309 -3.77 -8.08 13.08
CA ARG A 309 -4.32 -7.06 13.99
C ARG A 309 -5.71 -6.61 13.55
N THR A 310 -6.75 -7.32 14.01
CA THR A 310 -8.10 -7.15 13.48
C THR A 310 -8.78 -5.83 13.86
N ALA A 311 -8.32 -5.10 14.86
CA ALA A 311 -8.84 -3.78 15.19
C ALA A 311 -8.54 -2.72 14.10
N LEU A 312 -7.60 -3.00 13.20
CA LEU A 312 -7.25 -2.12 12.08
C LEU A 312 -8.23 -2.24 10.89
N GLY A 313 -9.21 -3.16 10.96
CA GLY A 313 -10.22 -3.38 9.92
C GLY A 313 -9.74 -4.29 8.80
N ARG A 314 -10.69 -4.84 8.03
CA ARG A 314 -10.44 -5.71 6.89
C ARG A 314 -10.74 -4.98 5.59
N PHE A 315 -9.72 -4.78 4.76
CA PHE A 315 -9.79 -4.19 3.41
C PHE A 315 -8.47 -4.45 2.66
N LYS A 316 -8.30 -3.95 1.44
CA LYS A 316 -7.04 -4.00 0.70
C LYS A 316 -6.09 -2.94 1.26
N HIS A 317 -5.27 -3.36 2.25
CA HIS A 317 -4.40 -2.44 2.98
C HIS A 317 -3.21 -2.01 2.13
N GLU A 318 -3.24 -0.73 1.76
CA GLU A 318 -2.13 -0.03 1.13
C GLU A 318 -1.47 0.90 2.15
N GLY A 319 -0.62 0.29 2.96
CA GLY A 319 0.10 0.96 4.04
C GLY A 319 -0.58 0.93 5.41
N ALA A 320 0.26 1.09 6.44
CA ALA A 320 -0.13 1.21 7.83
C ALA A 320 0.79 2.21 8.55
N PHE A 321 0.72 3.48 8.18
CA PHE A 321 1.61 4.50 8.74
C PHE A 321 1.28 4.79 10.20
N VAL A 322 2.23 4.50 11.10
CA VAL A 322 2.06 4.66 12.55
C VAL A 322 2.62 5.99 13.03
N THR A 323 1.83 6.73 13.81
CA THR A 323 2.27 7.95 14.50
C THR A 323 1.69 8.02 15.92
N LEU A 324 2.12 9.00 16.68
CA LEU A 324 1.64 9.25 18.04
C LEU A 324 0.76 10.50 18.09
N ALA A 325 -0.39 10.37 18.72
CA ALA A 325 -1.17 11.52 19.16
C ALA A 325 -0.46 12.30 20.28
N ARG A 326 -0.95 13.50 20.61
CA ARG A 326 -0.37 14.33 21.68
C ARG A 326 -0.41 13.66 23.05
N ASP A 327 -1.45 12.88 23.30
CA ASP A 327 -1.63 12.06 24.51
C ASP A 327 -0.93 10.70 24.42
N ARG A 328 -0.08 10.50 23.39
CA ARG A 328 0.69 9.29 23.12
C ARG A 328 -0.15 8.07 22.71
N ARG A 329 -1.43 8.21 22.42
CA ARG A 329 -2.16 7.12 21.76
C ARG A 329 -1.56 6.82 20.40
N ILE A 330 -1.57 5.55 20.04
CA ILE A 330 -1.16 5.10 18.71
C ILE A 330 -2.21 5.53 17.69
N VAL A 331 -1.77 6.10 16.59
CA VAL A 331 -2.61 6.39 15.42
C VAL A 331 -2.01 5.69 14.22
N VAL A 332 -2.85 4.97 13.46
CA VAL A 332 -2.45 4.31 12.21
C VAL A 332 -3.31 4.85 11.08
N TYR A 333 -2.69 5.41 10.05
CA TYR A 333 -3.36 5.82 8.82
C TYR A 333 -3.19 4.75 7.75
N MET A 334 -4.26 4.44 7.00
CA MET A 334 -4.31 3.33 6.04
C MET A 334 -5.14 3.70 4.82
N GLY A 335 -4.68 3.31 3.63
CA GLY A 335 -5.42 3.34 2.37
C GLY A 335 -6.10 2.00 2.10
N ASP A 336 -7.23 2.02 1.38
CA ASP A 336 -7.89 0.84 0.81
C ASP A 336 -7.77 0.95 -0.71
N ASP A 337 -6.78 0.27 -1.30
CA ASP A 337 -6.48 0.41 -2.73
C ASP A 337 -7.49 -0.32 -3.59
N GLU A 338 -8.55 0.37 -3.88
CA GLU A 338 -9.48 0.05 -4.96
C GLU A 338 -10.26 1.29 -5.37
N ARG A 339 -10.72 1.36 -6.61
CA ARG A 339 -11.57 2.44 -7.11
C ARG A 339 -12.81 2.59 -6.24
N PHE A 340 -13.04 3.84 -5.76
CA PHE A 340 -14.18 4.22 -4.93
C PHE A 340 -14.14 3.67 -3.49
N GLU A 341 -13.01 3.17 -3.01
CA GLU A 341 -12.81 2.79 -1.63
C GLU A 341 -12.28 3.95 -0.77
N TYR A 342 -11.76 3.69 0.42
CA TYR A 342 -11.75 4.67 1.49
C TYR A 342 -10.37 4.86 2.12
N ILE A 343 -10.21 5.98 2.82
CA ILE A 343 -9.07 6.24 3.72
C ILE A 343 -9.52 5.99 5.15
N TYR A 344 -8.74 5.22 5.91
CA TYR A 344 -9.03 4.85 7.29
C TYR A 344 -8.00 5.39 8.28
N LYS A 345 -8.42 5.51 9.52
CA LYS A 345 -7.57 5.85 10.67
C LYS A 345 -7.94 5.01 11.87
N PHE A 346 -6.97 4.36 12.50
CA PHE A 346 -7.14 3.72 13.79
C PHE A 346 -6.55 4.60 14.90
N VAL A 347 -7.19 4.62 16.08
CA VAL A 347 -6.70 5.29 17.29
C VAL A 347 -6.82 4.34 18.46
N SER A 348 -5.69 4.01 19.12
CA SER A 348 -5.69 3.11 20.27
C SER A 348 -6.48 3.68 21.47
N SER A 349 -7.06 2.81 22.30
CA SER A 349 -7.83 3.22 23.48
C SER A 349 -6.95 3.82 24.58
N ARG A 350 -5.71 3.39 24.70
CA ARG A 350 -4.75 3.84 25.70
C ARG A 350 -3.44 4.37 25.10
N PRO A 351 -2.70 5.22 25.86
CA PRO A 351 -1.40 5.73 25.42
C PRO A 351 -0.34 4.61 25.37
N TYR A 352 0.62 4.79 24.46
CA TYR A 352 1.86 4.03 24.41
C TYR A 352 2.82 4.49 25.53
N SER A 353 3.37 3.55 26.26
CA SER A 353 4.44 3.78 27.26
C SER A 353 5.79 3.38 26.66
N LYS A 354 6.81 4.25 26.80
CA LYS A 354 8.15 3.95 26.30
C LYS A 354 8.70 2.67 26.94
N GLY A 355 9.18 1.76 26.10
CA GLY A 355 9.65 0.43 26.52
C GLY A 355 8.57 -0.65 26.53
N GLU A 356 7.33 -0.32 26.21
CA GLU A 356 6.29 -1.30 25.96
C GLU A 356 6.59 -2.05 24.66
N THR A 357 6.55 -3.39 24.72
CA THR A 357 6.92 -4.26 23.61
C THR A 357 5.74 -5.07 23.07
N THR A 358 4.52 -4.75 23.50
CA THR A 358 3.35 -5.55 23.13
C THR A 358 2.50 -4.89 22.06
N GLY A 359 2.11 -5.65 21.05
CA GLY A 359 1.15 -5.24 20.03
C GLY A 359 -0.29 -5.05 20.50
N GLY A 360 -0.60 -5.26 21.81
CA GLY A 360 -1.95 -5.09 22.36
C GLY A 360 -2.56 -3.70 22.17
N LEU A 361 -1.74 -2.67 21.89
CA LEU A 361 -2.20 -1.34 21.49
C LEU A 361 -2.87 -1.32 20.11
N LEU A 362 -2.57 -2.29 19.26
CA LEU A 362 -3.21 -2.46 17.96
C LEU A 362 -4.42 -3.41 18.01
N ASP A 363 -4.75 -3.94 19.17
CA ASP A 363 -5.90 -4.81 19.39
C ASP A 363 -7.10 -4.09 20.04
N ASP A 364 -6.86 -2.91 20.64
CA ASP A 364 -7.88 -2.16 21.38
C ASP A 364 -7.84 -0.68 20.99
N GLY A 365 -8.92 -0.22 20.35
CA GLY A 365 -9.05 1.13 19.86
C GLY A 365 -10.29 1.32 18.98
N THR A 366 -10.36 2.44 18.31
CA THR A 366 -11.44 2.76 17.38
C THR A 366 -10.90 2.95 15.98
N LEU A 367 -11.49 2.24 15.02
CA LEU A 367 -11.29 2.44 13.60
C LEU A 367 -12.24 3.54 13.11
N TYR A 368 -11.73 4.45 12.32
CA TYR A 368 -12.47 5.54 11.68
C TYR A 368 -12.29 5.48 10.17
N VAL A 369 -13.25 6.06 9.45
CA VAL A 369 -13.18 6.28 8.00
C VAL A 369 -13.33 7.77 7.67
N ALA A 370 -12.63 8.26 6.65
CA ALA A 370 -12.59 9.66 6.28
C ALA A 370 -13.84 10.12 5.53
N ARG A 371 -14.32 11.32 5.85
CA ARG A 371 -15.29 12.07 5.06
C ARG A 371 -14.79 13.47 4.77
N PHE A 372 -14.53 13.76 3.50
CA PHE A 372 -14.08 15.05 2.98
C PHE A 372 -15.26 15.92 2.59
N ALA A 373 -15.23 17.20 2.92
CA ALA A 373 -16.28 18.17 2.60
C ALA A 373 -15.79 19.22 1.60
N GLU A 374 -16.68 19.74 0.76
CA GLU A 374 -16.41 20.79 -0.24
C GLU A 374 -15.79 22.06 0.37
N SER A 375 -16.04 22.31 1.64
CA SER A 375 -15.49 23.47 2.37
C SER A 375 -14.01 23.38 2.70
N GLY A 376 -13.31 22.29 2.32
CA GLY A 376 -11.93 22.03 2.74
C GLY A 376 -11.79 21.47 4.16
N GLY A 377 -12.90 21.18 4.84
CA GLY A 377 -12.94 20.48 6.11
C GLY A 377 -13.14 18.98 5.91
N GLY A 378 -12.84 18.18 6.94
CA GLY A 378 -13.11 16.75 6.95
C GLY A 378 -13.39 16.22 8.34
N ARG A 379 -13.95 15.02 8.39
CA ARG A 379 -14.25 14.31 9.63
C ARG A 379 -13.85 12.85 9.55
N TRP A 380 -13.43 12.33 10.68
CA TRP A 380 -13.24 10.91 10.93
C TRP A 380 -14.51 10.33 11.54
N LEU A 381 -15.14 9.40 10.84
CA LEU A 381 -16.39 8.76 11.25
C LEU A 381 -16.07 7.43 11.93
N PRO A 382 -16.43 7.22 13.20
CA PRO A 382 -16.08 5.99 13.92
C PRO A 382 -16.86 4.79 13.38
N LEU A 383 -16.17 3.68 13.15
CA LEU A 383 -16.73 2.37 12.78
C LEU A 383 -16.89 1.51 14.03
N ARG A 384 -17.91 1.80 14.83
CA ARG A 384 -18.18 1.11 16.09
C ARG A 384 -19.59 0.57 16.13
N HIS A 385 -19.70 -0.72 16.50
CA HIS A 385 -20.99 -1.36 16.71
C HIS A 385 -21.84 -0.60 17.75
N GLY A 386 -23.14 -0.52 17.51
CA GLY A 386 -24.09 0.23 18.34
C GLY A 386 -24.29 1.69 17.91
N LEU A 387 -23.44 2.25 17.05
CA LEU A 387 -23.69 3.58 16.45
C LEU A 387 -24.77 3.49 15.37
N PRO A 388 -25.45 4.63 15.05
CA PRO A 388 -26.48 4.67 14.00
C PRO A 388 -26.00 4.05 12.68
N GLY A 389 -26.74 3.08 12.18
CA GLY A 389 -26.41 2.31 11.00
C GLY A 389 -25.54 1.06 11.22
N LEU A 390 -24.73 1.02 12.28
CA LEU A 390 -23.82 -0.11 12.60
C LEU A 390 -24.38 -0.95 13.75
N THR A 391 -25.56 -1.50 13.56
CA THR A 391 -26.33 -2.26 14.59
C THR A 391 -26.78 -3.61 14.06
N ALA A 392 -27.15 -4.52 14.96
CA ALA A 392 -27.70 -5.82 14.59
C ALA A 392 -28.94 -5.70 13.67
N ALA A 393 -29.78 -4.69 13.91
CA ALA A 393 -30.96 -4.41 13.05
C ALA A 393 -30.59 -4.05 11.61
N ASN A 394 -29.36 -3.57 11.40
CA ASN A 394 -28.82 -3.21 10.08
C ASN A 394 -27.85 -4.26 9.53
N GLY A 395 -27.82 -5.45 10.13
CA GLY A 395 -27.03 -6.58 9.68
C GLY A 395 -25.59 -6.63 10.23
N PHE A 396 -25.22 -5.79 11.21
CA PHE A 396 -23.96 -5.89 11.95
C PHE A 396 -24.20 -6.49 13.33
N ALA A 397 -23.81 -7.75 13.52
CA ALA A 397 -24.10 -8.48 14.75
C ALA A 397 -23.34 -7.94 15.97
N ASP A 398 -22.08 -7.59 15.79
CA ASP A 398 -21.17 -7.11 16.84
C ASP A 398 -20.00 -6.29 16.23
N GLN A 399 -19.01 -5.94 17.05
CA GLN A 399 -17.83 -5.21 16.59
C GLN A 399 -16.94 -6.05 15.66
N ALA A 400 -16.88 -7.37 15.86
CA ALA A 400 -16.14 -8.25 14.97
C ALA A 400 -16.70 -8.20 13.54
N ASP A 401 -18.03 -8.23 13.42
CA ASP A 401 -18.72 -8.15 12.13
C ASP A 401 -18.49 -6.79 11.45
N VAL A 402 -18.49 -5.68 12.21
CA VAL A 402 -18.12 -4.34 11.68
C VAL A 402 -16.70 -4.35 11.11
N LEU A 403 -15.75 -5.00 11.75
CA LEU A 403 -14.33 -5.03 11.34
C LEU A 403 -14.06 -6.02 10.20
N ILE A 404 -14.77 -7.15 10.13
CA ILE A 404 -14.71 -8.08 9.00
C ILE A 404 -15.34 -7.46 7.74
N ARG A 405 -16.40 -6.66 7.92
CA ARG A 405 -17.16 -5.99 6.87
C ARG A 405 -16.91 -4.48 6.86
N THR A 406 -15.63 -4.09 7.02
CA THR A 406 -15.21 -2.68 7.16
C THR A 406 -15.69 -1.81 6.00
N ARG A 407 -15.60 -2.30 4.75
CA ARG A 407 -16.08 -1.60 3.56
C ARG A 407 -17.58 -1.30 3.63
N GLN A 408 -18.40 -2.28 4.01
CA GLN A 408 -19.85 -2.08 4.17
C GLN A 408 -20.14 -1.12 5.33
N ALA A 409 -19.38 -1.17 6.41
CA ALA A 409 -19.52 -0.23 7.52
C ALA A 409 -19.21 1.21 7.06
N ALA A 410 -18.17 1.40 6.23
CA ALA A 410 -17.83 2.68 5.64
C ALA A 410 -18.92 3.20 4.66
N ASP A 411 -19.53 2.30 3.87
CA ASP A 411 -20.68 2.61 3.00
C ASP A 411 -21.85 3.18 3.83
N VAL A 412 -22.19 2.51 4.93
CA VAL A 412 -23.31 2.88 5.81
C VAL A 412 -23.12 4.26 6.44
N VAL A 413 -21.92 4.59 6.89
CA VAL A 413 -21.63 5.91 7.47
C VAL A 413 -21.38 7.00 6.40
N ARG A 414 -21.47 6.63 5.10
CA ARG A 414 -21.29 7.53 3.95
C ARG A 414 -19.94 8.24 3.94
N ALA A 415 -18.88 7.46 4.01
CA ALA A 415 -17.52 7.92 3.82
C ALA A 415 -17.29 8.47 2.41
N THR A 416 -16.23 9.24 2.19
CA THR A 416 -15.89 9.76 0.86
C THR A 416 -15.19 8.70 0.04
N ARG A 417 -15.76 8.35 -1.11
CA ARG A 417 -15.19 7.40 -2.06
C ARG A 417 -14.04 8.03 -2.84
N MET A 418 -12.87 7.39 -2.77
CA MET A 418 -11.60 7.91 -3.27
C MET A 418 -11.17 7.26 -4.61
N ASP A 419 -10.10 7.77 -5.19
CA ASP A 419 -9.49 7.29 -6.44
C ASP A 419 -8.28 6.40 -6.12
N ARG A 420 -8.50 5.17 -5.61
CA ARG A 420 -7.47 4.23 -5.21
C ARG A 420 -6.51 4.86 -4.19
N PRO A 421 -6.85 4.85 -2.89
CA PRO A 421 -5.96 5.35 -1.84
C PRO A 421 -4.77 4.39 -1.63
N GLU A 422 -3.59 4.89 -1.93
CA GLU A 422 -2.30 4.21 -1.78
C GLU A 422 -1.61 4.58 -0.46
N TRP A 423 -0.28 4.69 -0.50
CA TRP A 423 0.54 4.99 0.66
C TRP A 423 0.18 6.31 1.32
N ILE A 424 0.29 6.30 2.64
CA ILE A 424 0.13 7.49 3.48
C ILE A 424 1.44 7.77 4.21
N ALA A 425 1.86 9.04 4.21
CA ALA A 425 3.03 9.50 4.94
C ALA A 425 2.71 10.72 5.80
N VAL A 426 3.34 10.82 6.97
CA VAL A 426 3.18 11.97 7.88
C VAL A 426 4.47 12.77 7.93
N HIS A 427 4.37 14.06 7.67
CA HIS A 427 5.52 14.96 7.71
C HIS A 427 6.10 15.02 9.13
N PRO A 428 7.41 14.71 9.34
CA PRO A 428 7.99 14.47 10.67
C PRO A 428 8.00 15.69 11.60
N ARG A 429 7.94 16.91 11.07
CA ARG A 429 7.97 18.16 11.85
C ARG A 429 6.60 18.81 12.00
N THR A 430 5.77 18.80 10.94
CA THR A 430 4.49 19.52 10.94
C THR A 430 3.32 18.64 11.33
N GLY A 431 3.46 17.31 11.23
CA GLY A 431 2.38 16.34 11.45
C GLY A 431 1.30 16.37 10.36
N GLU A 432 1.54 17.05 9.24
CA GLU A 432 0.66 16.98 8.07
C GLU A 432 0.73 15.61 7.45
N VAL A 433 -0.39 15.10 7.03
CA VAL A 433 -0.56 13.77 6.45
C VAL A 433 -0.78 13.90 4.95
N TYR A 434 -0.12 13.06 4.17
CA TYR A 434 -0.21 13.00 2.72
C TYR A 434 -0.67 11.62 2.32
N CYS A 435 -1.56 11.54 1.32
CA CYS A 435 -2.05 10.28 0.76
C CYS A 435 -1.99 10.35 -0.76
N ALA A 436 -1.39 9.35 -1.37
CA ALA A 436 -1.45 9.14 -2.81
C ALA A 436 -2.82 8.59 -3.20
N LEU A 437 -3.35 9.08 -4.31
CA LEU A 437 -4.55 8.59 -4.98
C LEU A 437 -4.12 8.29 -6.42
N THR A 438 -3.84 7.03 -6.72
CA THR A 438 -3.00 6.68 -7.86
C THR A 438 -3.66 6.94 -9.21
N ASN A 439 -4.92 6.55 -9.39
CA ASN A 439 -5.72 6.86 -10.56
C ASN A 439 -7.17 6.40 -10.41
N ASN A 440 -8.07 6.83 -11.30
CA ASN A 440 -9.40 6.25 -11.48
C ASN A 440 -9.99 6.62 -12.85
N ALA A 441 -9.68 5.84 -13.87
CA ALA A 441 -10.20 6.03 -15.22
C ALA A 441 -11.74 5.94 -15.31
N LYS A 442 -12.41 5.35 -14.30
CA LYS A 442 -13.87 5.22 -14.26
C LYS A 442 -14.57 6.38 -13.53
N ARG A 443 -13.83 7.30 -12.91
CA ARG A 443 -14.41 8.44 -12.19
C ARG A 443 -15.24 9.32 -13.15
N GLY A 444 -16.52 9.55 -12.82
CA GLY A 444 -17.43 10.37 -13.62
C GLY A 444 -18.09 9.64 -14.78
N SER A 445 -17.82 8.34 -15.01
CA SER A 445 -18.59 7.54 -15.96
C SER A 445 -19.99 7.20 -15.40
N SER A 446 -20.89 6.73 -16.26
CA SER A 446 -22.22 6.28 -15.85
C SER A 446 -22.11 5.03 -14.95
N GLU A 447 -23.08 4.87 -14.05
CA GLU A 447 -23.23 3.70 -13.17
C GLU A 447 -22.18 3.52 -12.06
N VAL A 448 -21.29 4.50 -11.88
CA VAL A 448 -20.32 4.53 -10.78
C VAL A 448 -20.42 5.84 -9.99
N PRO A 449 -19.83 5.92 -8.78
CA PRO A 449 -19.81 7.15 -8.00
C PRO A 449 -19.22 8.33 -8.77
N GLY A 450 -19.97 9.45 -8.81
CA GLY A 450 -19.55 10.67 -9.49
C GLY A 450 -18.38 11.39 -8.83
N LEU A 451 -18.09 12.61 -9.31
CA LEU A 451 -17.09 13.49 -8.73
C LEU A 451 -17.45 13.86 -7.28
N ASN A 452 -16.46 14.14 -6.48
CA ASN A 452 -16.63 14.65 -5.11
C ASN A 452 -15.51 15.64 -4.77
N ALA A 453 -15.57 16.22 -3.57
CA ALA A 453 -14.64 17.26 -3.14
C ALA A 453 -13.15 16.88 -3.33
N ALA A 454 -12.78 15.67 -2.96
CA ALA A 454 -11.41 15.18 -3.00
C ALA A 454 -11.01 14.59 -4.35
N ASN A 455 -11.97 14.25 -5.22
CA ASN A 455 -11.77 13.59 -6.52
C ASN A 455 -12.55 14.35 -7.58
N ARG A 456 -11.95 15.44 -8.07
CA ARG A 456 -12.62 16.45 -8.91
C ARG A 456 -12.48 16.20 -10.40
N ARG A 457 -11.54 15.34 -10.82
CA ARG A 457 -11.28 15.07 -12.23
C ARG A 457 -12.06 13.86 -12.72
N PRO A 458 -12.87 14.02 -13.79
CA PRO A 458 -13.41 12.87 -14.50
C PRO A 458 -12.25 12.12 -15.18
N GLU A 459 -12.38 10.81 -15.34
CA GLU A 459 -11.35 9.96 -15.97
C GLU A 459 -9.94 10.29 -15.44
N ASN A 460 -9.78 10.25 -14.11
CA ASN A 460 -8.53 10.60 -13.44
C ASN A 460 -7.42 9.60 -13.77
N LEU A 461 -6.80 9.71 -14.95
CA LEU A 461 -5.80 8.77 -15.45
C LEU A 461 -4.47 8.83 -14.69
N PHE A 462 -4.12 9.99 -14.14
CA PHE A 462 -2.77 10.25 -13.63
C PHE A 462 -2.69 10.37 -12.12
N GLY A 463 -3.86 10.37 -11.44
CA GLY A 463 -3.90 10.47 -10.00
C GLY A 463 -3.57 11.86 -9.43
N HIS A 464 -3.49 11.92 -8.13
CA HIS A 464 -3.18 13.14 -7.38
C HIS A 464 -2.76 12.79 -5.95
N ILE A 465 -2.21 13.76 -5.22
CA ILE A 465 -1.86 13.63 -3.80
C ILE A 465 -2.71 14.62 -3.01
N VAL A 466 -3.46 14.11 -2.03
CA VAL A 466 -4.13 14.96 -1.04
C VAL A 466 -3.28 15.11 0.21
N ARG A 467 -3.43 16.23 0.90
CA ARG A 467 -2.84 16.41 2.23
C ARG A 467 -3.84 16.98 3.22
N TRP A 468 -3.69 16.62 4.47
CA TRP A 468 -4.54 17.18 5.52
C TRP A 468 -3.77 17.46 6.80
N ARG A 469 -4.36 18.31 7.61
CA ARG A 469 -3.89 18.64 8.95
C ARG A 469 -5.00 18.32 9.94
N GLU A 470 -4.70 17.49 10.89
CA GLU A 470 -5.60 17.16 11.98
C GLU A 470 -5.92 18.39 12.84
N ALA A 471 -7.14 18.48 13.35
CA ALA A 471 -7.57 19.61 14.18
C ALA A 471 -6.66 19.76 15.40
N GLY A 472 -6.24 21.00 15.64
CA GLY A 472 -5.29 21.31 16.70
C GLY A 472 -3.91 20.64 16.52
N GLY A 473 -3.59 20.05 15.37
CA GLY A 473 -2.34 19.29 15.15
C GLY A 473 -2.25 18.03 16.03
N ASN A 474 -3.38 17.41 16.37
CA ASN A 474 -3.44 16.19 17.16
C ASN A 474 -3.92 15.03 16.29
N ALA A 475 -3.06 14.04 16.05
CA ALA A 475 -3.37 12.89 15.20
C ALA A 475 -4.64 12.13 15.64
N ALA A 476 -5.02 12.17 16.92
CA ALA A 476 -6.24 11.56 17.43
C ALA A 476 -7.51 12.42 17.29
N ALA A 477 -7.44 13.61 16.64
CA ALA A 477 -8.61 14.45 16.43
C ALA A 477 -9.63 13.77 15.49
N GLU A 478 -10.92 14.10 15.66
CA GLU A 478 -12.01 13.56 14.83
C GLU A 478 -12.37 14.47 13.65
N SER A 479 -11.58 15.53 13.43
CA SER A 479 -11.76 16.44 12.30
C SER A 479 -10.41 16.95 11.79
N PHE A 480 -10.38 17.36 10.53
CA PHE A 480 -9.20 17.85 9.86
C PHE A 480 -9.56 18.93 8.82
N SER A 481 -8.57 19.70 8.38
CA SER A 481 -8.62 20.52 7.18
C SER A 481 -7.72 19.89 6.10
N TRP A 482 -8.13 19.98 4.83
CA TRP A 482 -7.46 19.30 3.74
C TRP A 482 -7.42 20.12 2.45
N GLU A 483 -6.53 19.75 1.55
CA GLU A 483 -6.42 20.29 0.20
C GLU A 483 -5.79 19.24 -0.75
N VAL A 484 -5.93 19.43 -2.06
CA VAL A 484 -5.13 18.71 -3.05
C VAL A 484 -3.73 19.35 -3.07
N PHE A 485 -2.70 18.55 -2.83
CA PHE A 485 -1.32 18.99 -2.83
C PHE A 485 -0.74 19.06 -4.24
N ILE A 486 -0.86 17.95 -4.99
CA ILE A 486 -0.43 17.84 -6.39
C ILE A 486 -1.52 17.12 -7.18
N GLU A 487 -1.95 17.68 -8.29
CA GLU A 487 -2.66 16.97 -9.35
C GLU A 487 -1.65 16.52 -10.40
N CYS A 488 -1.48 15.21 -10.58
CA CYS A 488 -0.56 14.65 -11.56
C CYS A 488 -1.08 14.89 -12.98
N GLY A 489 -0.17 14.97 -13.95
CA GLY A 489 -0.57 15.20 -15.33
C GLY A 489 0.54 15.78 -16.20
N ASP A 490 0.18 16.03 -17.46
CA ASP A 490 1.06 16.60 -18.47
C ASP A 490 0.42 17.87 -19.08
N PRO A 491 1.00 19.06 -18.84
CA PRO A 491 0.46 20.32 -19.34
C PRO A 491 0.44 20.43 -20.87
N SER A 492 1.15 19.56 -21.60
CA SER A 492 1.16 19.52 -23.06
C SER A 492 -0.08 18.86 -23.68
N LEU A 493 -0.86 18.12 -22.89
CA LEU A 493 -2.04 17.43 -23.36
C LEU A 493 -3.19 18.39 -23.69
N ALA A 494 -3.94 18.07 -24.76
CA ALA A 494 -5.09 18.88 -25.19
C ALA A 494 -6.24 18.86 -24.17
N ASN A 495 -6.48 17.72 -23.53
CA ASN A 495 -7.52 17.58 -22.50
C ASN A 495 -7.07 18.25 -21.20
N GLU A 496 -7.78 19.30 -20.79
CA GLU A 496 -7.46 20.08 -19.59
C GLU A 496 -7.51 19.24 -18.29
N ASN A 497 -8.38 18.24 -18.23
CA ASN A 497 -8.47 17.34 -17.08
C ASN A 497 -7.20 16.48 -16.89
N LEU A 498 -6.33 16.40 -17.90
CA LEU A 498 -5.09 15.62 -17.86
C LEU A 498 -3.82 16.46 -17.65
N ARG A 499 -3.95 17.80 -17.53
CA ARG A 499 -2.77 18.70 -17.45
C ARG A 499 -2.12 18.72 -16.08
N GLY A 500 -2.89 18.58 -15.01
CA GLY A 500 -2.37 18.66 -13.63
C GLY A 500 -1.80 20.03 -13.24
N ASN A 501 -1.06 20.07 -12.11
CA ASN A 501 -0.45 21.29 -11.59
C ASN A 501 1.00 21.09 -11.10
N ILE A 502 1.69 20.07 -11.56
CA ILE A 502 3.07 19.73 -11.16
C ILE A 502 4.00 20.91 -11.48
N LYS A 503 4.87 21.26 -10.51
CA LYS A 503 5.93 22.24 -10.67
C LYS A 503 7.28 21.52 -10.74
N GLY A 504 7.78 21.23 -11.93
CA GLY A 504 9.03 20.49 -12.14
C GLY A 504 8.88 19.24 -12.97
N ASP A 505 9.48 18.14 -12.55
CA ASP A 505 9.47 16.90 -13.33
C ASP A 505 8.12 16.19 -13.24
N LEU A 506 7.58 15.82 -14.40
CA LEU A 506 6.25 15.23 -14.55
C LEU A 506 6.25 13.77 -14.08
N PHE A 507 5.14 13.37 -13.49
CA PHE A 507 4.86 11.99 -13.11
C PHE A 507 3.35 11.71 -13.14
N ALA A 508 3.02 10.43 -13.13
CA ALA A 508 1.66 9.92 -13.04
C ALA A 508 1.61 8.76 -12.04
N SER A 509 0.42 8.37 -11.64
CA SER A 509 0.14 7.25 -10.74
C SER A 509 1.05 7.28 -9.50
N PRO A 510 0.94 8.32 -8.64
CA PRO A 510 1.64 8.34 -7.37
C PRO A 510 1.16 7.18 -6.50
N ASP A 511 2.10 6.50 -5.89
CA ASP A 511 1.87 5.33 -5.07
C ASP A 511 2.66 5.45 -3.76
N GLY A 512 3.91 4.97 -3.69
CA GLY A 512 4.77 5.06 -2.52
C GLY A 512 5.02 6.50 -2.06
N LEU A 513 4.79 6.78 -0.78
CA LEU A 513 5.07 8.07 -0.13
C LEU A 513 5.91 7.88 1.12
N TRP A 514 6.98 8.66 1.23
CA TRP A 514 7.83 8.64 2.41
C TRP A 514 8.45 10.01 2.69
N PHE A 515 8.55 10.40 3.96
CA PHE A 515 9.29 11.58 4.37
C PHE A 515 10.65 11.22 4.93
N ASP A 516 11.69 11.86 4.42
CA ASP A 516 12.99 11.81 5.07
C ASP A 516 13.06 12.75 6.28
N ARG A 517 14.16 12.66 7.03
CA ARG A 517 14.40 13.52 8.21
C ARG A 517 14.50 15.00 7.88
N GLY A 518 14.91 15.34 6.65
CA GLY A 518 14.95 16.70 6.11
C GLY A 518 13.55 17.28 5.86
N GLY A 519 12.51 16.44 5.81
CA GLY A 519 11.14 16.81 5.50
C GLY A 519 10.85 16.88 4.01
N ARG A 520 11.69 16.25 3.18
CA ARG A 520 11.41 16.05 1.75
C ARG A 520 10.41 14.91 1.59
N LEU A 521 9.40 15.12 0.75
CA LEU A 521 8.47 14.07 0.38
C LEU A 521 9.04 13.29 -0.81
N TRP A 522 9.34 12.02 -0.60
CA TRP A 522 9.68 11.08 -1.65
C TRP A 522 8.41 10.46 -2.19
N ILE A 523 8.27 10.44 -3.51
CA ILE A 523 7.12 9.94 -4.25
C ILE A 523 7.61 8.85 -5.19
N GLN A 524 6.99 7.69 -5.14
CA GLN A 524 7.24 6.57 -6.04
C GLN A 524 6.02 6.38 -6.92
N THR A 525 6.17 5.75 -8.08
CA THR A 525 5.08 5.62 -9.05
C THR A 525 4.86 4.19 -9.48
N ASP A 526 3.58 3.84 -9.67
CA ASP A 526 3.11 2.62 -10.32
C ASP A 526 2.18 2.96 -11.50
N VAL A 527 2.78 3.36 -12.61
CA VAL A 527 2.04 3.43 -13.88
C VAL A 527 1.93 2.02 -14.43
N SER A 528 0.71 1.50 -14.56
CA SER A 528 0.46 0.16 -15.11
C SER A 528 1.16 -0.04 -16.45
N THR A 529 1.76 -1.20 -16.65
CA THR A 529 2.43 -1.59 -17.89
C THR A 529 1.49 -1.61 -19.09
N SER A 530 0.18 -1.77 -18.86
CA SER A 530 -0.85 -1.72 -19.92
C SER A 530 -1.00 -0.34 -20.58
N VAL A 531 -0.63 0.74 -19.86
CA VAL A 531 -0.73 2.13 -20.35
C VAL A 531 0.63 2.83 -20.44
N LEU A 532 1.69 2.22 -19.93
CA LEU A 532 3.03 2.79 -19.91
C LEU A 532 3.53 3.06 -21.33
N GLY A 533 3.79 4.34 -21.65
CA GLY A 533 4.21 4.78 -22.99
C GLY A 533 3.08 4.89 -24.02
N ASP A 534 1.81 4.74 -23.63
CA ASP A 534 0.67 5.05 -24.49
C ASP A 534 0.62 6.56 -24.80
N ARG A 535 -0.34 6.97 -25.65
CA ARG A 535 -0.49 8.37 -26.10
C ARG A 535 -0.54 9.38 -24.95
N ASN A 536 -1.21 9.05 -23.85
CA ASN A 536 -1.37 9.97 -22.72
C ASN A 536 -0.16 9.92 -21.78
N HIS A 537 0.55 8.77 -21.71
CA HIS A 537 1.69 8.55 -20.83
C HIS A 537 3.06 8.68 -21.52
N ALA A 538 3.12 9.09 -22.78
CA ALA A 538 4.34 9.11 -23.60
C ALA A 538 5.50 9.94 -23.00
N ASN A 539 5.19 10.98 -22.22
CA ASN A 539 6.20 11.90 -21.66
C ASN A 539 6.69 11.50 -20.26
N PHE A 540 6.13 10.46 -19.64
CA PHE A 540 6.53 10.05 -18.28
C PHE A 540 7.73 9.08 -18.28
N GLY A 541 7.88 8.25 -19.33
CA GLY A 541 8.87 7.17 -19.36
C GLY A 541 8.49 6.00 -18.44
N ASN A 542 9.48 5.23 -17.98
CA ASN A 542 9.30 4.15 -17.00
C ASN A 542 8.91 4.72 -15.62
N ASN A 543 8.44 3.87 -14.74
CA ASN A 543 8.17 4.19 -13.34
C ASN A 543 9.41 4.77 -12.63
N GLN A 544 9.19 5.62 -11.63
CA GLN A 544 10.18 6.56 -11.17
C GLN A 544 10.03 6.90 -9.68
N MET A 545 11.08 7.48 -9.12
CA MET A 545 11.05 8.07 -7.78
C MET A 545 11.43 9.55 -7.87
N LEU A 546 10.62 10.39 -7.22
CA LEU A 546 10.77 11.83 -7.21
C LEU A 546 10.88 12.36 -5.78
N VAL A 547 11.37 13.58 -5.67
CA VAL A 547 11.40 14.34 -4.41
C VAL A 547 10.58 15.59 -4.58
N ALA A 548 9.66 15.84 -3.65
CA ALA A 548 8.89 17.06 -3.60
C ALA A 548 9.22 17.89 -2.35
N ASP A 549 9.27 19.20 -2.49
CA ASP A 549 9.27 20.14 -1.39
C ASP A 549 7.82 20.40 -0.94
N PRO A 550 7.44 20.02 0.28
CA PRO A 550 6.07 20.17 0.78
C PRO A 550 5.55 21.62 0.82
N ASP A 551 6.44 22.61 0.94
CA ASP A 551 6.08 24.01 1.06
C ASP A 551 5.87 24.68 -0.31
N SER A 552 6.80 24.50 -1.25
CA SER A 552 6.74 25.11 -2.59
C SER A 552 5.98 24.26 -3.60
N GLY A 553 5.86 22.95 -3.39
CA GLY A 553 5.34 21.99 -4.34
C GLY A 553 6.28 21.73 -5.53
N GLN A 554 7.55 22.14 -5.45
CA GLN A 554 8.57 21.82 -6.45
C GLN A 554 8.87 20.32 -6.44
N VAL A 555 8.95 19.69 -7.61
CA VAL A 555 9.21 18.26 -7.78
C VAL A 555 10.45 18.05 -8.63
N ARG A 556 11.32 17.12 -8.23
CA ARG A 556 12.53 16.74 -8.95
C ARG A 556 12.69 15.24 -9.01
N ARG A 557 12.90 14.68 -10.22
CA ARG A 557 13.10 13.25 -10.41
C ARG A 557 14.48 12.82 -9.96
N PHE A 558 14.49 11.82 -9.07
CA PHE A 558 15.71 11.24 -8.51
C PHE A 558 16.08 9.90 -9.15
N LEU A 559 15.10 9.09 -9.55
CA LEU A 559 15.35 7.77 -10.12
C LEU A 559 14.35 7.47 -11.23
N THR A 560 14.80 6.81 -12.28
CA THR A 560 13.93 6.05 -13.21
C THR A 560 14.28 4.57 -13.12
N GLY A 561 13.25 3.72 -13.12
CA GLY A 561 13.40 2.26 -13.06
C GLY A 561 13.60 1.59 -14.41
N PRO A 562 13.90 0.29 -14.46
CA PRO A 562 13.95 -0.50 -15.68
C PRO A 562 12.56 -0.67 -16.31
N ARG A 563 12.50 -1.33 -17.48
CA ARG A 563 11.24 -1.56 -18.20
C ARG A 563 10.28 -2.46 -17.44
N GLY A 564 9.01 -2.07 -17.43
CA GLY A 564 7.94 -2.86 -16.83
C GLY A 564 8.08 -3.06 -15.33
N CYS A 565 8.84 -2.20 -14.63
CA CYS A 565 8.89 -2.22 -13.17
C CYS A 565 7.97 -1.17 -12.58
N GLU A 566 7.55 -1.40 -11.37
CA GLU A 566 7.19 -0.40 -10.39
C GLU A 566 8.43 0.01 -9.57
N VAL A 567 8.44 1.24 -9.06
CA VAL A 567 9.42 1.70 -8.07
C VAL A 567 8.70 1.89 -6.76
N THR A 568 9.00 1.04 -5.79
CA THR A 568 8.26 0.99 -4.53
C THR A 568 9.17 0.77 -3.32
N GLY A 569 8.62 0.89 -2.14
CA GLY A 569 9.31 0.70 -0.88
C GLY A 569 10.53 1.61 -0.73
N ILE A 570 10.63 2.33 0.35
CA ILE A 570 11.76 3.22 0.62
C ILE A 570 12.05 3.29 2.12
N THR A 571 13.32 3.16 2.47
CA THR A 571 13.80 3.40 3.84
C THR A 571 15.24 3.90 3.81
N ALA A 572 15.66 4.59 4.87
CA ALA A 572 17.03 5.08 4.99
C ALA A 572 17.73 4.52 6.22
N THR A 573 19.06 4.47 6.15
CA THR A 573 19.88 4.29 7.35
C THR A 573 19.73 5.48 8.31
N PRO A 574 19.98 5.31 9.63
CA PRO A 574 19.87 6.39 10.61
C PRO A 574 20.66 7.67 10.29
N ASP A 575 21.78 7.56 9.58
CA ASP A 575 22.60 8.71 9.14
C ASP A 575 22.14 9.32 7.80
N GLY A 576 21.13 8.76 7.15
CA GLY A 576 20.61 9.22 5.86
C GLY A 576 21.55 9.04 4.67
N LYS A 577 22.62 8.24 4.81
CA LYS A 577 23.65 8.07 3.76
C LYS A 577 23.40 6.89 2.82
N THR A 578 22.46 6.04 3.16
CA THR A 578 21.98 4.96 2.28
C THR A 578 20.47 4.98 2.24
N LEU A 579 19.88 4.94 1.04
CA LEU A 579 18.50 4.54 0.82
C LEU A 579 18.45 3.10 0.37
N PHE A 580 17.49 2.35 0.88
CA PHE A 580 17.06 1.08 0.31
C PHE A 580 15.75 1.31 -0.41
N VAL A 581 15.67 0.86 -1.65
CA VAL A 581 14.51 1.01 -2.53
C VAL A 581 14.26 -0.31 -3.23
N ASN A 582 13.01 -0.65 -3.48
CA ASN A 582 12.64 -1.83 -4.23
C ASN A 582 12.32 -1.51 -5.69
N ILE A 583 12.79 -2.35 -6.58
CA ILE A 583 12.39 -2.42 -7.98
C ILE A 583 11.52 -3.66 -8.10
N GLN A 584 10.20 -3.44 -8.17
CA GLN A 584 9.21 -4.49 -8.25
C GLN A 584 9.02 -4.91 -9.72
N HIS A 585 8.67 -6.14 -9.98
CA HIS A 585 8.27 -6.76 -11.25
C HIS A 585 8.94 -6.25 -12.55
N PRO A 586 10.29 -6.09 -12.63
CA PRO A 586 10.91 -5.68 -13.89
C PRO A 586 10.53 -6.67 -14.99
N GLY A 587 10.12 -6.14 -16.14
CA GLY A 587 9.70 -6.96 -17.28
C GLY A 587 8.25 -7.43 -17.23
N GLU A 588 7.42 -6.88 -16.36
CA GLU A 588 5.99 -7.15 -16.37
C GLU A 588 5.39 -6.80 -17.74
N PRO A 589 4.64 -7.73 -18.38
CA PRO A 589 4.04 -7.50 -19.66
C PRO A 589 2.74 -6.66 -19.53
N PRO A 590 2.29 -6.03 -20.63
CA PRO A 590 0.94 -5.43 -20.69
C PRO A 590 -0.20 -6.44 -20.54
N SER A 591 0.10 -7.72 -20.70
CA SER A 591 -0.81 -8.85 -20.49
C SER A 591 -0.58 -9.48 -19.10
N GLU A 592 -1.49 -10.33 -18.67
CA GLU A 592 -1.51 -10.89 -17.32
C GLU A 592 -0.22 -11.58 -16.84
N ARG A 593 0.61 -12.15 -17.72
CA ARG A 593 1.83 -12.90 -17.33
C ARG A 593 2.88 -12.90 -18.42
N ALA A 594 4.14 -12.94 -18.01
CA ALA A 594 5.28 -13.09 -18.90
C ALA A 594 5.24 -14.42 -19.66
N ASN A 595 5.77 -14.40 -20.89
CA ASN A 595 5.94 -15.62 -21.68
C ASN A 595 7.13 -16.44 -21.12
N PRO A 596 6.91 -17.66 -20.58
CA PRO A 596 7.98 -18.47 -20.01
C PRO A 596 9.06 -18.88 -21.01
N ASP A 597 8.75 -18.94 -22.31
CA ASP A 597 9.70 -19.27 -23.38
C ASP A 597 10.54 -18.06 -23.82
N GLN A 598 10.14 -16.84 -23.45
CA GLN A 598 10.82 -15.59 -23.76
C GLN A 598 10.87 -14.66 -22.53
N PRO A 599 11.43 -15.12 -21.39
CA PRO A 599 11.33 -14.42 -20.11
C PRO A 599 12.01 -13.05 -20.10
N THR A 600 12.91 -12.78 -21.05
CA THR A 600 13.65 -11.52 -21.17
C THR A 600 13.13 -10.60 -22.30
N ALA A 601 11.94 -10.86 -22.82
CA ALA A 601 11.40 -10.10 -23.96
C ALA A 601 11.22 -8.60 -23.66
N ILE A 602 10.95 -8.22 -22.41
CA ILE A 602 10.71 -6.83 -21.99
C ILE A 602 11.91 -6.29 -21.23
N SER A 603 12.41 -7.05 -20.23
CA SER A 603 13.51 -6.67 -19.37
C SER A 603 14.46 -7.84 -19.12
N SER A 604 15.72 -7.52 -18.91
CA SER A 604 16.74 -8.44 -18.40
C SER A 604 17.34 -7.96 -17.07
N TRP A 605 16.73 -6.96 -16.47
CA TRP A 605 17.19 -6.38 -15.21
C TRP A 605 16.99 -7.38 -14.03
N PRO A 606 17.89 -7.48 -13.06
CA PRO A 606 19.09 -6.65 -12.89
C PRO A 606 20.30 -7.13 -13.69
N GLY A 607 20.32 -8.34 -14.23
CA GLY A 607 21.48 -8.95 -14.89
C GLY A 607 21.98 -8.15 -16.11
N GLY A 608 21.09 -7.52 -16.86
CA GLY A 608 21.45 -6.67 -18.01
C GLY A 608 22.29 -5.45 -17.61
N GLN A 609 21.98 -4.84 -16.46
CA GLN A 609 22.73 -3.69 -15.93
C GLN A 609 23.89 -4.12 -14.99
N PHE A 610 23.74 -5.22 -14.27
CA PHE A 610 24.69 -5.74 -13.29
C PHE A 610 25.07 -7.20 -13.64
N PRO A 611 26.00 -7.42 -14.58
CA PRO A 611 26.28 -8.77 -15.11
C PRO A 611 26.70 -9.81 -14.09
N ALA A 612 27.24 -9.40 -12.93
CA ALA A 612 27.59 -10.28 -11.84
C ALA A 612 26.39 -11.06 -11.25
N LEU A 613 25.16 -10.59 -11.48
CA LEU A 613 23.94 -11.26 -11.05
C LEU A 613 23.41 -12.31 -12.05
N GLY A 614 24.15 -12.53 -13.14
CA GLY A 614 23.77 -13.44 -14.23
C GLY A 614 22.72 -12.83 -15.16
N THR A 615 22.80 -13.20 -16.43
CA THR A 615 21.81 -12.84 -17.46
C THR A 615 20.75 -13.92 -17.55
N GLY A 616 19.49 -13.53 -17.56
CA GLY A 616 18.38 -14.47 -17.61
C GLY A 616 17.07 -13.79 -17.25
N ARG A 617 16.20 -14.50 -16.54
CA ARG A 617 14.90 -13.96 -16.10
C ARG A 617 15.06 -12.65 -15.34
N PRO A 618 14.20 -11.64 -15.60
CA PRO A 618 14.18 -10.44 -14.77
C PRO A 618 13.81 -10.80 -13.33
N ARG A 619 14.36 -10.05 -12.38
CA ARG A 619 14.18 -10.34 -10.96
C ARG A 619 13.89 -9.04 -10.20
N SER A 620 12.79 -8.99 -9.47
CA SER A 620 12.60 -7.93 -8.47
C SER A 620 13.79 -7.89 -7.51
N ALA A 621 14.19 -6.69 -7.07
CA ALA A 621 15.31 -6.59 -6.14
C ALA A 621 15.26 -5.33 -5.28
N THR A 622 15.78 -5.47 -4.06
CA THR A 622 16.15 -4.35 -3.20
C THR A 622 17.50 -3.81 -3.64
N ILE A 623 17.57 -2.51 -3.91
CA ILE A 623 18.82 -1.80 -4.22
C ILE A 623 19.22 -0.89 -3.05
N ALA A 624 20.52 -0.80 -2.79
CA ALA A 624 21.11 0.18 -1.88
C ALA A 624 21.66 1.35 -2.70
N ILE A 625 21.16 2.56 -2.44
CA ILE A 625 21.56 3.79 -3.13
C ILE A 625 22.41 4.63 -2.16
N ARG A 626 23.54 5.15 -2.63
CA ARG A 626 24.42 6.03 -1.87
C ARG A 626 25.06 7.11 -2.75
N HIS A 627 25.48 8.19 -2.14
CA HIS A 627 26.34 9.19 -2.80
C HIS A 627 27.80 8.77 -2.73
N ILE A 628 28.56 8.86 -3.83
CA ILE A 628 29.98 8.44 -3.92
C ILE A 628 30.83 9.24 -2.93
N GLY A 629 30.54 10.53 -2.72
CA GLY A 629 31.20 11.39 -1.73
C GLY A 629 30.82 11.11 -0.26
N GLY A 630 29.92 10.17 0.03
CA GLY A 630 29.51 9.80 1.38
C GLY A 630 28.59 10.82 2.07
N GLY A 631 28.00 11.75 1.34
CA GLY A 631 27.01 12.72 1.83
C GLY A 631 25.64 12.10 2.15
N THR A 632 24.80 12.85 2.87
CA THR A 632 23.38 12.53 3.06
C THR A 632 22.64 12.58 1.71
N ILE A 633 21.78 11.61 1.46
CA ILE A 633 21.07 11.55 0.18
C ILE A 633 20.09 12.72 0.03
N GLY A 634 20.13 13.38 -1.13
CA GLY A 634 19.32 14.56 -1.43
C GLY A 634 19.88 15.89 -0.91
N GLU A 635 21.04 15.87 -0.24
CA GLU A 635 21.77 17.07 0.22
C GLU A 635 23.08 17.25 -0.59
N ALA A 636 23.57 18.48 -0.69
CA ALA A 636 24.89 18.73 -1.25
C ALA A 636 25.96 18.01 -0.42
N GLY A 637 26.81 17.23 -1.09
CA GLY A 637 27.91 16.50 -0.46
C GLY A 637 29.05 17.40 -0.02
#